data_0db138d4d3d784bd00efc726e47ca4d8
#
_entry.id   0db138d4d3d784bd00efc726e47ca4d8
#
_cell.length_a   1.000
_cell.length_b   1.000
_cell.length_c   1.000
_cell.angle_alpha   90.00
_cell.angle_beta   90.00
_cell.angle_gamma   90.00
#
_symmetry.space_group_name_H-M   'P 1'
#
loop_
_entity.id
_entity.type
_entity.pdbx_description
1 polymer ?
#
loop_
_entity_poly.entity_id
_entity_poly.type
_entity_poly.pdbx_seq_one_letter_code
_entity_poly.pdbx_strand_id
1 'polypeptide(L)'
;MLRLSDIHKQYKTDSYTVDALKGISLGFRKNEFVSILGPSGCGKTTMLNIIGGLDRYSSGDLVIDGKSTKDFKDRDWDNYRNKKIGFVFQSYNLIPHLTILGNVELALTISGVGKKERKERAIAALKRVGLENEIKKRPNQLSGGQMQRVAIARALVNNPEILLADEPTGALDIKTSIEVMELIKEISKERLVIMVTHNGELAQKYSTRIINLLDGEVIGDSMPFSSEEEKIELEKTKQQEVIKEIEQGGKKKKKKRSAMKFTTALSLSFKNLFSKRGRTILTSFAGSIGIIGIALVLSISTGFTSYINQLQSDALGGNPITVSTATIDYTKLASFEVENESSEGGDNNYITVYEGSFQKYVKYGHYNYISQNFVDYVKAFEQKDIEREENKKISLVQYNYYTPIKILVKQKDNSLKLTVNKNSLSILSGTGKGTFYESLSDEEFMMSQYDVIYQAENYSASDIYGLTLVVDKGNKLTTGILSDLGITPVIKPDGNYENLSFEDVCGKEFKLVYNNDYYTYDSANDKFSIIDESNQAALDELYNSERVKTLKITRVLRVKEEANAQILSSGVMYSSELAKEYRENCENSLIATKQKELKNSQEGQESFSFYAPLKIDITEFKGMPMIPESFPTTAVIVSFLEKSFSTSISKEEAYNLAMQQIGISSIPQSISFYTNSFDGKNEVKQMIQDYNKTVDSEAHEIVYSDNSDAMFSMLSSLVNTISYVLIAFAAISLVVSSIMIGIITYVSVIERTKEIGVLRSLGARKIDIVNVFNSETFIIGLFAGIIGGVISFILTFPINAIVGALVEGLGTISVLKLTHVLILTGISVVLSLVSGLIPAQIASKKDPVVALRTE
;
A
#
# COMPACT_ATOMS: atom_id res chain seq x y z
N MET A 1 1.43 -10.48 62.20
CA MET A 1 1.35 -11.74 62.96
C MET A 1 1.06 -12.88 61.98
N LEU A 2 1.77 -14.00 62.14
CA LEU A 2 1.70 -15.13 61.21
C LEU A 2 1.30 -16.40 61.98
N ARG A 3 0.26 -17.12 61.49
CA ARG A 3 -0.24 -18.35 62.09
C ARG A 3 -0.60 -19.39 61.06
N LEU A 4 -0.14 -20.62 61.22
CA LEU A 4 -0.53 -21.82 60.52
C LEU A 4 -1.55 -22.58 61.37
N SER A 5 -2.66 -23.01 60.86
CA SER A 5 -3.69 -23.78 61.52
C SER A 5 -4.01 -25.02 60.69
N ASP A 6 -3.61 -26.18 61.17
CA ASP A 6 -3.84 -27.50 60.58
C ASP A 6 -3.44 -27.60 59.13
N ILE A 7 -2.25 -27.08 58.77
CA ILE A 7 -1.76 -27.03 57.38
C ILE A 7 -1.34 -28.41 56.91
N HIS A 8 -2.03 -28.87 55.85
CA HIS A 8 -1.67 -30.08 55.07
C HIS A 8 -1.18 -29.68 53.68
N LYS A 9 -0.19 -30.42 53.16
CA LYS A 9 0.28 -30.30 51.79
C LYS A 9 0.52 -31.66 51.18
N GLN A 10 -0.17 -31.92 50.08
CA GLN A 10 -0.02 -33.10 49.23
C GLN A 10 0.52 -32.72 47.87
N TYR A 11 1.48 -33.48 47.36
CA TYR A 11 1.92 -33.43 45.96
C TYR A 11 1.44 -34.69 45.25
N LYS A 12 0.65 -34.49 44.19
CA LYS A 12 0.12 -35.58 43.36
C LYS A 12 0.96 -35.69 42.12
N THR A 13 1.51 -36.87 41.86
CA THR A 13 2.09 -37.25 40.59
C THR A 13 1.17 -38.29 39.94
N ASP A 14 1.40 -38.61 38.67
CA ASP A 14 0.52 -39.57 37.93
C ASP A 14 0.46 -40.96 38.57
N SER A 15 1.43 -41.32 39.40
CA SER A 15 1.57 -42.66 39.98
C SER A 15 1.46 -42.72 41.51
N TYR A 16 1.67 -41.63 42.25
CA TYR A 16 1.62 -41.61 43.72
C TYR A 16 1.31 -40.22 44.29
N THR A 17 0.87 -40.23 45.57
CA THR A 17 0.64 -38.98 46.34
C THR A 17 1.63 -38.96 47.51
N VAL A 18 2.32 -37.81 47.67
CA VAL A 18 3.25 -37.59 48.80
C VAL A 18 2.66 -36.55 49.73
N ASP A 19 2.47 -36.94 51.03
CA ASP A 19 2.06 -36.03 52.08
C ASP A 19 3.30 -35.32 52.65
N ALA A 20 3.55 -34.10 52.18
CA ALA A 20 4.72 -33.32 52.56
C ALA A 20 4.54 -32.57 53.89
N LEU A 21 3.30 -32.22 54.26
CA LEU A 21 2.93 -31.67 55.55
C LEU A 21 1.63 -32.29 56.04
N LYS A 22 1.57 -32.61 57.34
CA LYS A 22 0.51 -33.40 57.95
C LYS A 22 -0.06 -32.70 59.22
N GLY A 23 -0.83 -31.60 59.04
CA GLY A 23 -1.52 -30.90 60.12
C GLY A 23 -0.64 -29.94 60.95
N ILE A 24 0.20 -29.18 60.33
CA ILE A 24 1.09 -28.19 60.96
C ILE A 24 0.30 -27.05 61.56
N SER A 25 0.45 -26.84 62.87
CA SER A 25 -0.14 -25.72 63.63
C SER A 25 0.94 -24.97 64.39
N LEU A 26 1.25 -23.73 63.95
CA LEU A 26 2.33 -22.92 64.54
C LEU A 26 1.97 -21.43 64.50
N GLY A 27 2.33 -20.70 65.56
CA GLY A 27 2.28 -19.22 65.58
C GLY A 27 3.69 -18.64 65.72
N PHE A 28 3.91 -17.43 65.21
CA PHE A 28 5.21 -16.74 65.20
C PHE A 28 5.06 -15.32 65.78
N ARG A 29 6.05 -14.95 66.61
CA ARG A 29 6.19 -13.62 67.22
C ARG A 29 6.84 -12.66 66.23
N LYS A 30 6.66 -11.35 66.42
CA LYS A 30 7.15 -10.35 65.49
C LYS A 30 8.65 -10.28 65.30
N ASN A 31 9.37 -10.22 66.42
CA ASN A 31 10.85 -10.07 66.42
C ASN A 31 11.48 -11.32 66.98
N GLU A 32 11.40 -12.38 66.20
CA GLU A 32 11.88 -13.72 66.69
C GLU A 32 12.81 -14.30 65.60
N PHE A 33 13.84 -15.03 66.03
CA PHE A 33 14.65 -15.85 65.14
C PHE A 33 14.30 -17.34 65.35
N VAL A 34 13.52 -17.87 64.47
CA VAL A 34 13.03 -19.24 64.48
C VAL A 34 13.83 -20.10 63.50
N SER A 35 14.42 -21.18 64.01
CA SER A 35 14.99 -22.22 63.15
C SER A 35 14.06 -23.44 63.05
N ILE A 36 13.76 -23.90 61.88
CA ILE A 36 13.06 -25.14 61.57
C ILE A 36 14.14 -26.20 61.30
N LEU A 37 14.33 -27.13 62.17
CA LEU A 37 15.35 -28.17 62.11
C LEU A 37 14.73 -29.52 61.74
N GLY A 38 15.41 -30.33 60.96
CA GLY A 38 14.97 -31.65 60.56
C GLY A 38 15.79 -32.29 59.47
N PRO A 39 15.69 -33.58 59.22
CA PRO A 39 16.40 -34.27 58.14
C PRO A 39 15.98 -33.77 56.78
N SER A 40 16.75 -34.08 55.70
CA SER A 40 16.41 -33.78 54.38
C SER A 40 15.11 -34.50 53.95
N GLY A 41 14.20 -33.85 53.26
CA GLY A 41 12.92 -34.39 52.77
C GLY A 41 11.76 -34.30 53.77
N CYS A 42 11.95 -33.93 55.07
CA CYS A 42 10.88 -33.85 56.04
C CYS A 42 9.85 -32.74 55.93
N GLY A 43 9.84 -31.95 54.81
CA GLY A 43 8.84 -30.91 54.55
C GLY A 43 9.25 -29.49 54.89
N LYS A 44 10.49 -29.20 55.35
CA LYS A 44 10.97 -27.86 55.78
C LYS A 44 10.81 -26.78 54.71
N THR A 45 11.37 -27.00 53.52
CA THR A 45 11.29 -26.07 52.37
C THR A 45 9.85 -25.93 51.90
N THR A 46 9.04 -27.01 51.98
CA THR A 46 7.61 -26.95 51.63
C THR A 46 6.86 -26.01 52.56
N MET A 47 7.11 -26.11 53.88
CA MET A 47 6.51 -25.22 54.86
C MET A 47 6.96 -23.77 54.64
N LEU A 48 8.24 -23.53 54.38
CA LEU A 48 8.77 -22.20 54.11
C LEU A 48 8.15 -21.57 52.85
N ASN A 49 7.93 -22.38 51.79
CA ASN A 49 7.29 -21.94 50.56
C ASN A 49 5.81 -21.58 50.74
N ILE A 50 5.10 -22.33 51.60
CA ILE A 50 3.71 -22.03 51.94
C ILE A 50 3.65 -20.73 52.76
N ILE A 51 4.51 -20.56 53.77
CA ILE A 51 4.61 -19.31 54.53
C ILE A 51 4.94 -18.13 53.64
N GLY A 52 5.86 -18.31 52.69
CA GLY A 52 6.25 -17.29 51.71
C GLY A 52 5.22 -17.02 50.61
N GLY A 53 4.15 -17.81 50.52
CA GLY A 53 3.13 -17.73 49.50
C GLY A 53 3.63 -18.08 48.09
N LEU A 54 4.71 -18.88 48.02
CA LEU A 54 5.26 -19.43 46.78
C LEU A 54 4.48 -20.68 46.36
N ASP A 55 4.04 -21.49 47.36
CA ASP A 55 3.22 -22.65 47.16
C ASP A 55 1.88 -22.51 47.91
N ARG A 56 0.86 -23.30 47.53
CA ARG A 56 -0.46 -23.34 48.16
C ARG A 56 -0.55 -24.59 49.07
N TYR A 57 -1.15 -24.46 50.25
CA TYR A 57 -1.50 -25.62 51.08
C TYR A 57 -2.70 -26.36 50.48
N SER A 58 -2.83 -27.67 50.78
CA SER A 58 -3.94 -28.50 50.30
C SER A 58 -5.17 -28.35 51.21
N SER A 59 -5.01 -28.24 52.51
CA SER A 59 -6.06 -27.96 53.50
C SER A 59 -5.48 -27.26 54.71
N GLY A 60 -6.32 -26.78 55.63
CA GLY A 60 -5.92 -25.93 56.77
C GLY A 60 -6.14 -24.44 56.49
N ASP A 61 -5.53 -23.56 57.25
CA ASP A 61 -5.56 -22.12 57.07
C ASP A 61 -4.24 -21.44 57.48
N LEU A 62 -3.76 -20.53 56.61
CA LEU A 62 -2.66 -19.63 56.91
C LEU A 62 -3.23 -18.23 57.16
N VAL A 63 -3.07 -17.75 58.41
CA VAL A 63 -3.57 -16.42 58.82
C VAL A 63 -2.40 -15.43 58.87
N ILE A 64 -2.55 -14.30 58.13
CA ILE A 64 -1.56 -13.21 58.06
C ILE A 64 -2.21 -11.93 58.55
N ASP A 65 -1.66 -11.33 59.63
CA ASP A 65 -2.20 -10.11 60.24
C ASP A 65 -3.70 -10.21 60.55
N GLY A 66 -4.14 -11.41 61.04
CA GLY A 66 -5.51 -11.67 61.39
C GLY A 66 -6.46 -11.92 60.21
N LYS A 67 -5.95 -12.03 58.96
CA LYS A 67 -6.72 -12.36 57.79
C LYS A 67 -6.41 -13.75 57.25
N SER A 68 -7.43 -14.56 57.04
CA SER A 68 -7.28 -15.87 56.41
C SER A 68 -6.81 -15.70 54.95
N THR A 69 -5.86 -16.52 54.51
CA THR A 69 -5.38 -16.55 53.14
C THR A 69 -6.27 -17.35 52.20
N LYS A 70 -7.34 -18.02 52.71
CA LYS A 70 -8.39 -18.63 51.86
C LYS A 70 -9.06 -17.62 50.95
N ASP A 71 -9.20 -16.38 51.41
CA ASP A 71 -9.81 -15.28 50.67
C ASP A 71 -8.83 -14.52 49.76
N PHE A 72 -7.53 -14.88 49.79
CA PHE A 72 -6.51 -14.19 48.98
C PHE A 72 -6.62 -14.56 47.53
N LYS A 73 -6.70 -13.49 46.68
CA LYS A 73 -6.56 -13.61 45.25
C LYS A 73 -5.07 -13.55 44.85
N ASP A 74 -4.73 -13.94 43.64
CA ASP A 74 -3.34 -13.92 43.15
C ASP A 74 -2.64 -12.57 43.40
N ARG A 75 -3.39 -11.47 43.28
CA ARG A 75 -2.88 -10.13 43.56
C ARG A 75 -2.50 -9.87 45.00
N ASP A 76 -3.21 -10.50 45.95
CA ASP A 76 -2.93 -10.33 47.38
C ASP A 76 -1.67 -11.10 47.73
N TRP A 77 -1.48 -12.27 47.15
CA TRP A 77 -0.26 -13.04 47.26
C TRP A 77 0.95 -12.33 46.63
N ASP A 78 0.80 -11.70 45.45
CA ASP A 78 1.86 -10.91 44.81
C ASP A 78 2.27 -9.72 45.71
N ASN A 79 1.31 -9.02 46.30
CA ASN A 79 1.56 -7.92 47.24
C ASN A 79 2.23 -8.41 48.54
N TYR A 80 1.81 -9.57 49.07
CA TYR A 80 2.40 -10.19 50.24
C TYR A 80 3.89 -10.51 50.01
N ARG A 81 4.21 -11.21 48.93
CA ARG A 81 5.60 -11.52 48.54
C ARG A 81 6.45 -10.27 48.32
N ASN A 82 5.86 -9.24 47.72
CA ASN A 82 6.61 -8.03 47.41
C ASN A 82 6.89 -7.11 48.61
N LYS A 83 5.94 -7.02 49.53
CA LYS A 83 6.01 -6.02 50.64
C LYS A 83 6.28 -6.59 52.00
N LYS A 84 5.81 -7.80 52.28
CA LYS A 84 5.88 -8.40 53.61
C LYS A 84 6.98 -9.42 53.75
N ILE A 85 7.38 -10.07 52.64
CA ILE A 85 8.33 -11.17 52.65
C ILE A 85 9.65 -10.75 52.00
N GLY A 86 10.77 -11.09 52.68
CA GLY A 86 12.08 -11.18 52.06
C GLY A 86 12.48 -12.64 51.96
N PHE A 87 12.84 -13.13 50.80
CA PHE A 87 13.19 -14.55 50.60
C PHE A 87 14.67 -14.71 50.25
N VAL A 88 15.39 -15.53 51.02
CA VAL A 88 16.78 -15.93 50.81
C VAL A 88 16.78 -17.41 50.45
N PHE A 89 17.10 -17.73 49.19
CA PHE A 89 17.07 -19.07 48.65
C PHE A 89 18.40 -19.81 48.90
N GLN A 90 18.38 -21.11 48.93
CA GLN A 90 19.54 -21.98 49.06
C GLN A 90 20.54 -21.76 47.88
N SER A 91 20.09 -21.59 46.66
CA SER A 91 20.89 -21.43 45.43
C SER A 91 21.05 -19.98 45.05
N TYR A 92 21.19 -19.01 45.88
CA TYR A 92 21.33 -17.56 45.64
C TYR A 92 20.28 -16.95 44.69
N ASN A 93 19.96 -17.62 43.60
CA ASN A 93 19.00 -17.24 42.56
C ASN A 93 19.20 -15.80 42.06
N LEU A 94 20.47 -15.44 41.77
CA LEU A 94 20.82 -14.18 41.17
C LEU A 94 20.72 -14.28 39.64
N ILE A 95 20.26 -13.21 39.00
CA ILE A 95 20.15 -13.13 37.52
C ILE A 95 21.56 -12.85 36.97
N PRO A 96 22.16 -13.78 36.19
CA PRO A 96 23.58 -13.72 35.82
C PRO A 96 23.96 -12.51 34.92
N HIS A 97 23.06 -12.05 34.08
CA HIS A 97 23.31 -10.93 33.15
C HIS A 97 23.15 -9.55 33.81
N LEU A 98 22.56 -9.47 35.03
CA LEU A 98 22.46 -8.24 35.79
C LEU A 98 23.69 -8.03 36.67
N THR A 99 24.03 -6.78 36.93
CA THR A 99 25.02 -6.43 37.96
C THR A 99 24.46 -6.74 39.35
N ILE A 100 25.33 -6.72 40.37
CA ILE A 100 24.93 -6.86 41.76
C ILE A 100 23.91 -5.83 42.16
N LEU A 101 24.16 -4.57 41.81
CA LEU A 101 23.20 -3.50 42.00
C LEU A 101 21.86 -3.79 41.28
N GLY A 102 21.91 -4.28 40.05
CA GLY A 102 20.72 -4.62 39.24
C GLY A 102 19.90 -5.75 39.88
N ASN A 103 20.55 -6.75 40.48
CA ASN A 103 19.87 -7.84 41.18
C ASN A 103 19.13 -7.34 42.44
N VAL A 104 19.71 -6.40 43.20
CA VAL A 104 19.05 -5.80 44.38
C VAL A 104 17.95 -4.82 43.94
N GLU A 105 18.20 -4.00 42.91
CA GLU A 105 17.20 -3.10 42.35
C GLU A 105 15.94 -3.82 41.84
N LEU A 106 16.03 -5.10 41.48
CA LEU A 106 14.95 -5.87 40.88
C LEU A 106 13.69 -5.91 41.74
N ALA A 107 13.85 -6.15 43.06
CA ALA A 107 12.74 -6.17 44.01
C ALA A 107 12.02 -4.82 44.09
N LEU A 108 12.78 -3.71 44.08
CA LEU A 108 12.23 -2.35 44.03
C LEU A 108 11.59 -2.01 42.69
N THR A 109 12.11 -2.59 41.62
CA THR A 109 11.55 -2.44 40.26
C THR A 109 10.15 -3.01 40.19
N ILE A 110 9.95 -4.21 40.74
CA ILE A 110 8.64 -4.88 40.85
C ILE A 110 7.69 -4.07 41.73
N SER A 111 8.21 -3.45 42.82
CA SER A 111 7.45 -2.54 43.70
C SER A 111 7.02 -1.23 43.01
N GLY A 112 7.53 -0.91 41.80
CA GLY A 112 7.24 0.32 41.09
C GLY A 112 7.96 1.57 41.59
N VAL A 113 9.08 1.41 42.34
CA VAL A 113 9.91 2.50 42.86
C VAL A 113 10.64 3.23 41.71
N GLY A 114 10.71 4.55 41.79
CA GLY A 114 11.37 5.38 40.77
C GLY A 114 12.88 5.11 40.68
N LYS A 115 13.49 5.35 39.50
CA LYS A 115 14.90 4.98 39.22
C LYS A 115 15.90 5.56 40.18
N LYS A 116 15.77 6.83 40.62
CA LYS A 116 16.70 7.50 41.56
C LYS A 116 16.63 6.87 42.94
N GLU A 117 15.43 6.84 43.55
CA GLU A 117 15.18 6.25 44.86
C GLU A 117 15.56 4.76 44.88
N ARG A 118 15.25 4.03 43.81
CA ARG A 118 15.60 2.61 43.67
C ARG A 118 17.10 2.37 43.78
N LYS A 119 17.91 3.18 43.07
CA LYS A 119 19.37 3.08 43.08
C LYS A 119 19.92 3.40 44.48
N GLU A 120 19.43 4.48 45.12
CA GLU A 120 19.87 4.89 46.45
C GLU A 120 19.57 3.81 47.48
N ARG A 121 18.35 3.26 47.52
CA ARG A 121 17.96 2.19 48.44
C ARG A 121 18.73 0.89 48.20
N ALA A 122 18.99 0.53 46.93
CA ALA A 122 19.76 -0.66 46.59
C ALA A 122 21.24 -0.53 47.04
N ILE A 123 21.85 0.63 46.87
CA ILE A 123 23.21 0.91 47.38
C ILE A 123 23.24 0.83 48.89
N ALA A 124 22.25 1.41 49.59
CA ALA A 124 22.18 1.36 51.04
C ALA A 124 22.03 -0.10 51.53
N ALA A 125 21.23 -0.93 50.86
CA ALA A 125 21.09 -2.35 51.20
C ALA A 125 22.40 -3.12 50.98
N LEU A 126 23.13 -2.85 49.88
CA LEU A 126 24.44 -3.49 49.62
C LEU A 126 25.52 -3.03 50.60
N LYS A 127 25.49 -1.78 51.05
CA LYS A 127 26.37 -1.27 52.11
C LYS A 127 26.13 -1.97 53.42
N ARG A 128 24.86 -2.22 53.82
CA ARG A 128 24.48 -2.95 55.05
C ARG A 128 25.05 -4.37 55.08
N VAL A 129 25.28 -5.01 53.91
CA VAL A 129 25.88 -6.35 53.82
C VAL A 129 27.38 -6.34 53.48
N GLY A 130 28.03 -5.16 53.49
CA GLY A 130 29.47 -5.02 53.25
C GLY A 130 29.91 -5.21 51.78
N LEU A 131 29.04 -4.88 50.80
CA LEU A 131 29.29 -5.08 49.37
C LEU A 131 29.23 -3.76 48.56
N GLU A 132 29.49 -2.63 49.16
CA GLU A 132 29.45 -1.32 48.55
C GLU A 132 30.47 -1.13 47.42
N ASN A 133 31.58 -1.83 47.42
CA ASN A 133 32.62 -1.76 46.41
C ASN A 133 32.34 -2.71 45.20
N GLU A 134 31.37 -3.62 45.34
CA GLU A 134 31.11 -4.70 44.38
C GLU A 134 29.91 -4.42 43.46
N ILE A 135 29.28 -3.26 43.59
CA ILE A 135 27.99 -2.91 42.96
C ILE A 135 27.96 -3.04 41.41
N LYS A 136 29.10 -2.90 40.76
CA LYS A 136 29.22 -3.01 39.29
C LYS A 136 29.53 -4.42 38.78
N LYS A 137 29.97 -5.33 39.68
CA LYS A 137 30.28 -6.71 39.33
C LYS A 137 29.01 -7.50 38.97
N ARG A 138 29.19 -8.61 38.28
CA ARG A 138 28.16 -9.62 38.01
C ARG A 138 28.29 -10.82 38.93
N PRO A 139 27.23 -11.66 39.09
CA PRO A 139 27.27 -12.81 39.98
C PRO A 139 28.46 -13.75 39.78
N ASN A 140 28.84 -14.02 38.54
CA ASN A 140 29.98 -14.87 38.19
C ASN A 140 31.37 -14.30 38.59
N GLN A 141 31.44 -13.10 39.13
CA GLN A 141 32.65 -12.42 39.56
C GLN A 141 32.75 -12.39 41.12
N LEU A 142 31.84 -13.08 41.79
CA LEU A 142 31.74 -13.11 43.27
C LEU A 142 31.99 -14.49 43.83
N SER A 143 32.46 -14.53 45.10
CA SER A 143 32.47 -15.77 45.88
C SER A 143 31.04 -16.17 46.32
N GLY A 144 30.84 -17.45 46.69
CA GLY A 144 29.56 -17.97 47.21
C GLY A 144 28.99 -17.13 48.33
N GLY A 145 29.81 -16.76 49.30
CA GLY A 145 29.35 -15.91 50.44
C GLY A 145 29.03 -14.49 50.05
N GLN A 146 29.74 -13.92 49.08
CA GLN A 146 29.37 -12.62 48.52
C GLN A 146 28.03 -12.70 47.78
N MET A 147 27.80 -13.76 46.96
CA MET A 147 26.51 -13.99 46.30
C MET A 147 25.35 -14.13 47.29
N GLN A 148 25.57 -14.85 48.44
CA GLN A 148 24.58 -14.98 49.48
C GLN A 148 24.26 -13.63 50.16
N ARG A 149 25.27 -12.82 50.42
CA ARG A 149 25.07 -11.46 50.98
C ARG A 149 24.27 -10.55 49.99
N VAL A 150 24.49 -10.70 48.69
CA VAL A 150 23.65 -10.04 47.68
C VAL A 150 22.20 -10.52 47.74
N ALA A 151 21.96 -11.84 47.89
CA ALA A 151 20.62 -12.38 48.03
C ALA A 151 19.91 -11.85 49.30
N ILE A 152 20.64 -11.73 50.40
CA ILE A 152 20.14 -11.11 51.65
C ILE A 152 19.82 -9.61 51.40
N ALA A 153 20.72 -8.84 50.78
CA ALA A 153 20.46 -7.42 50.44
C ALA A 153 19.21 -7.25 49.56
N ARG A 154 19.03 -8.15 48.55
CA ARG A 154 17.83 -8.17 47.70
C ARG A 154 16.56 -8.47 48.50
N ALA A 155 16.62 -9.40 49.48
CA ALA A 155 15.50 -9.71 50.33
C ALA A 155 15.11 -8.54 51.23
N LEU A 156 16.09 -7.77 51.73
CA LEU A 156 15.89 -6.67 52.66
C LEU A 156 15.49 -5.34 52.05
N VAL A 157 15.77 -5.12 50.78
CA VAL A 157 15.66 -3.79 50.12
C VAL A 157 14.26 -3.18 50.12
N ASN A 158 13.21 -4.04 50.17
CA ASN A 158 11.81 -3.63 50.29
C ASN A 158 11.38 -3.41 51.77
N ASN A 159 12.29 -3.57 52.71
CA ASN A 159 12.04 -3.50 54.16
C ASN A 159 10.90 -4.45 54.60
N PRO A 160 11.02 -5.78 54.35
CA PRO A 160 9.99 -6.75 54.69
C PRO A 160 9.82 -6.90 56.19
N GLU A 161 8.64 -7.35 56.66
CA GLU A 161 8.35 -7.68 58.04
C GLU A 161 8.87 -9.07 58.44
N ILE A 162 8.99 -9.99 57.46
CA ILE A 162 9.37 -11.38 57.61
C ILE A 162 10.51 -11.70 56.65
N LEU A 163 11.60 -12.27 57.16
CA LEU A 163 12.70 -12.82 56.38
C LEU A 163 12.63 -14.37 56.44
N LEU A 164 12.46 -14.98 55.28
CA LEU A 164 12.48 -16.42 55.10
C LEU A 164 13.84 -16.83 54.50
N ALA A 165 14.53 -17.75 55.16
CA ALA A 165 15.85 -18.22 54.74
C ALA A 165 15.89 -19.75 54.63
N ASP A 166 16.06 -20.24 53.40
CA ASP A 166 16.14 -21.65 53.05
C ASP A 166 17.60 -22.05 52.95
N GLU A 167 18.12 -22.76 53.99
CA GLU A 167 19.50 -23.23 54.10
C GLU A 167 20.57 -22.16 53.72
N PRO A 168 20.55 -20.95 54.34
CA PRO A 168 21.34 -19.82 53.89
C PRO A 168 22.86 -20.02 53.96
N THR A 169 23.34 -21.10 54.58
CA THR A 169 24.75 -21.45 54.76
C THR A 169 25.16 -22.75 54.07
N GLY A 170 24.21 -23.46 53.43
CA GLY A 170 24.40 -24.83 52.93
C GLY A 170 25.50 -24.99 51.85
N ALA A 171 25.80 -23.92 51.13
CA ALA A 171 26.83 -23.92 50.05
C ALA A 171 28.06 -23.07 50.41
N LEU A 172 28.30 -22.77 51.70
CA LEU A 172 29.36 -21.86 52.15
C LEU A 172 30.38 -22.57 53.04
N ASP A 173 31.60 -22.06 53.01
CA ASP A 173 32.63 -22.47 54.03
C ASP A 173 32.24 -21.99 55.44
N ILE A 174 32.89 -22.57 56.42
CA ILE A 174 32.56 -22.33 57.86
C ILE A 174 32.68 -20.85 58.25
N LYS A 175 33.76 -20.18 57.80
CA LYS A 175 34.01 -18.79 58.14
C LYS A 175 32.90 -17.86 57.54
N THR A 176 32.61 -18.04 56.28
CA THR A 176 31.58 -17.27 55.56
C THR A 176 30.18 -17.60 56.14
N SER A 177 29.93 -18.86 56.55
CA SER A 177 28.69 -19.26 57.22
C SER A 177 28.46 -18.48 58.51
N ILE A 178 29.50 -18.30 59.33
CA ILE A 178 29.43 -17.51 60.51
C ILE A 178 29.11 -16.05 60.24
N GLU A 179 29.79 -15.42 59.24
CA GLU A 179 29.53 -14.03 58.85
C GLU A 179 28.08 -13.84 58.44
N VAL A 180 27.53 -14.77 57.64
CA VAL A 180 26.13 -14.74 57.19
C VAL A 180 25.15 -14.91 58.34
N MET A 181 25.44 -15.82 59.31
CA MET A 181 24.59 -16.05 60.46
C MET A 181 24.58 -14.87 61.45
N GLU A 182 25.71 -14.21 61.68
CA GLU A 182 25.78 -12.97 62.48
C GLU A 182 24.93 -11.86 61.83
N LEU A 183 25.01 -11.70 60.49
CA LEU A 183 24.18 -10.76 59.77
C LEU A 183 22.67 -11.07 59.91
N ILE A 184 22.27 -12.35 59.80
CA ILE A 184 20.86 -12.77 59.95
C ILE A 184 20.40 -12.54 61.40
N LYS A 185 21.22 -12.78 62.36
CA LYS A 185 20.96 -12.51 63.80
C LYS A 185 20.77 -11.05 64.11
N GLU A 186 21.57 -10.18 63.46
CA GLU A 186 21.39 -8.72 63.58
C GLU A 186 20.04 -8.30 63.04
N ILE A 187 19.67 -8.84 61.88
CA ILE A 187 18.40 -8.57 61.18
C ILE A 187 17.18 -9.01 61.99
N SER A 188 17.30 -10.12 62.75
CA SER A 188 16.22 -10.68 63.59
C SER A 188 15.83 -9.82 64.82
N LYS A 189 16.66 -8.85 65.18
CA LYS A 189 16.32 -7.88 66.23
C LYS A 189 15.16 -6.93 65.79
N GLU A 190 15.02 -6.73 64.52
CA GLU A 190 14.05 -5.78 63.97
C GLU A 190 12.82 -6.45 63.35
N ARG A 191 12.88 -7.77 63.04
CA ARG A 191 11.85 -8.50 62.30
C ARG A 191 11.84 -10.00 62.57
N LEU A 192 10.75 -10.65 62.19
CA LEU A 192 10.65 -12.10 62.25
C LEU A 192 11.58 -12.73 61.18
N VAL A 193 12.48 -13.62 61.66
CA VAL A 193 13.30 -14.46 60.76
C VAL A 193 12.89 -15.93 60.96
N ILE A 194 12.55 -16.61 59.88
CA ILE A 194 12.29 -18.04 59.84
C ILE A 194 13.33 -18.68 58.94
N MET A 195 14.21 -19.44 59.52
CA MET A 195 15.28 -20.16 58.83
C MET A 195 15.03 -21.68 58.86
N VAL A 196 15.22 -22.27 57.69
CA VAL A 196 15.26 -23.74 57.57
C VAL A 196 16.70 -24.16 57.47
N THR A 197 17.09 -25.17 58.27
CA THR A 197 18.44 -25.70 58.22
C THR A 197 18.45 -27.19 58.69
N HIS A 198 19.47 -27.91 58.28
CA HIS A 198 19.78 -29.23 58.75
C HIS A 198 20.95 -29.18 59.76
N ASN A 199 21.57 -28.02 59.97
CA ASN A 199 22.71 -27.83 60.90
C ASN A 199 22.20 -27.43 62.30
N GLY A 200 22.20 -28.40 63.21
CA GLY A 200 21.74 -28.19 64.59
C GLY A 200 22.61 -27.24 65.43
N GLU A 201 23.93 -27.21 65.20
CA GLU A 201 24.86 -26.34 65.92
C GLU A 201 24.60 -24.86 65.64
N LEU A 202 24.39 -24.53 64.30
CA LEU A 202 24.05 -23.17 63.92
C LEU A 202 22.68 -22.77 64.48
N ALA A 203 21.70 -23.68 64.45
CA ALA A 203 20.37 -23.40 64.95
C ALA A 203 20.42 -23.08 66.46
N GLN A 204 21.14 -23.89 67.28
CA GLN A 204 21.30 -23.69 68.72
C GLN A 204 22.05 -22.40 69.10
N LYS A 205 23.07 -22.04 68.31
CA LYS A 205 23.90 -20.85 68.56
C LYS A 205 23.23 -19.51 68.25
N TYR A 206 22.40 -19.48 67.21
CA TYR A 206 21.91 -18.22 66.69
C TYR A 206 20.41 -17.99 66.84
N SER A 207 19.59 -19.04 66.94
CA SER A 207 18.14 -18.93 67.04
C SER A 207 17.62 -18.70 68.44
N THR A 208 16.52 -17.93 68.54
CA THR A 208 15.80 -17.76 69.83
C THR A 208 14.78 -18.90 70.06
N ARG A 209 14.37 -19.60 69.02
CA ARG A 209 13.40 -20.70 69.05
C ARG A 209 13.74 -21.73 67.97
N ILE A 210 13.68 -23.00 68.34
CA ILE A 210 13.95 -24.15 67.50
C ILE A 210 12.68 -24.99 67.37
N ILE A 211 12.22 -25.25 66.17
CA ILE A 211 11.09 -26.13 65.86
C ILE A 211 11.66 -27.36 65.13
N ASN A 212 11.47 -28.55 65.70
CA ASN A 212 11.90 -29.80 65.06
C ASN A 212 10.79 -30.40 64.23
N LEU A 213 11.10 -30.62 62.94
CA LEU A 213 10.18 -31.20 61.94
C LEU A 213 10.67 -32.58 61.52
N LEU A 214 9.78 -33.55 61.50
CA LEU A 214 10.03 -34.94 61.06
C LEU A 214 8.81 -35.45 60.29
N ASP A 215 9.03 -35.97 59.11
CA ASP A 215 8.00 -36.60 58.24
C ASP A 215 6.71 -35.75 58.01
N GLY A 216 6.85 -34.44 57.98
CA GLY A 216 5.76 -33.52 57.80
C GLY A 216 5.00 -33.11 59.05
N GLU A 217 5.50 -33.48 60.23
CA GLU A 217 4.90 -33.16 61.55
C GLU A 217 5.88 -32.43 62.48
N VAL A 218 5.35 -31.57 63.31
CA VAL A 218 6.16 -30.90 64.39
C VAL A 218 6.32 -31.82 65.56
N ILE A 219 7.55 -32.29 65.83
CA ILE A 219 7.85 -33.19 66.91
C ILE A 219 8.42 -32.48 68.20
N GLY A 220 8.76 -31.18 68.06
CA GLY A 220 9.25 -30.37 69.11
C GLY A 220 9.32 -28.92 68.90
N ASP A 221 9.06 -28.12 69.86
CA ASP A 221 9.11 -26.63 69.78
C ASP A 221 9.73 -26.15 71.17
N SER A 222 10.89 -25.50 71.12
CA SER A 222 11.63 -25.05 72.32
C SER A 222 10.94 -23.88 72.98
N MET A 223 10.08 -23.15 72.38
CA MET A 223 9.39 -21.98 72.90
C MET A 223 8.03 -21.75 72.28
N PRO A 224 7.04 -22.65 72.53
CA PRO A 224 5.73 -22.59 71.89
C PRO A 224 5.04 -21.22 72.08
N PHE A 225 4.34 -20.74 71.05
CA PHE A 225 3.60 -19.49 71.14
C PHE A 225 2.18 -19.77 71.63
N SER A 226 1.88 -19.30 72.88
CA SER A 226 0.58 -19.57 73.47
C SER A 226 -0.56 -18.75 72.91
N SER A 227 -1.81 -19.28 72.97
CA SER A 227 -3.01 -18.56 72.51
C SER A 227 -3.31 -17.29 73.34
N GLU A 228 -2.80 -17.18 74.59
CA GLU A 228 -2.96 -15.95 75.36
C GLU A 228 -1.97 -14.87 74.97
N GLU A 229 -0.71 -15.22 74.67
CA GLU A 229 0.28 -14.31 74.14
C GLU A 229 -0.18 -13.79 72.80
N GLU A 230 -0.83 -14.62 71.97
CA GLU A 230 -1.39 -14.25 70.65
C GLU A 230 -2.45 -13.16 70.81
N LYS A 231 -3.41 -13.29 71.68
CA LYS A 231 -4.48 -12.30 71.93
C LYS A 231 -3.88 -10.97 72.36
N ILE A 232 -2.91 -10.95 73.26
CA ILE A 232 -2.22 -9.76 73.75
C ILE A 232 -1.51 -9.02 72.58
N GLU A 233 -0.81 -9.78 71.75
CA GLU A 233 -0.06 -9.19 70.65
C GLU A 233 -0.98 -8.68 69.55
N LEU A 234 -2.14 -9.32 69.26
CA LEU A 234 -3.19 -8.86 68.38
C LEU A 234 -3.82 -7.56 68.88
N GLU A 235 -4.08 -7.41 70.19
CA GLU A 235 -4.61 -6.19 70.77
C GLU A 235 -3.62 -5.02 70.69
N LYS A 236 -2.36 -5.26 70.99
CA LYS A 236 -1.27 -4.28 70.88
C LYS A 236 -1.12 -3.82 69.38
N THR A 237 -1.28 -4.73 68.43
CA THR A 237 -1.17 -4.40 67.01
C THR A 237 -2.35 -3.55 66.54
N LYS A 238 -3.57 -3.86 66.97
CA LYS A 238 -4.77 -3.06 66.69
C LYS A 238 -4.66 -1.64 67.27
N GLN A 239 -4.17 -1.52 68.49
CA GLN A 239 -3.97 -0.20 69.12
C GLN A 239 -2.91 0.62 68.36
N GLN A 240 -1.81 0.02 67.91
CA GLN A 240 -0.78 0.71 67.10
C GLN A 240 -1.29 1.11 65.73
N GLU A 241 -2.16 0.37 65.09
CA GLU A 241 -2.79 0.74 63.82
C GLU A 241 -3.74 1.93 64.04
N VAL A 242 -4.54 1.95 65.06
CA VAL A 242 -5.42 3.07 65.43
C VAL A 242 -4.60 4.34 65.72
N ILE A 243 -3.51 4.24 66.47
CA ILE A 243 -2.63 5.39 66.73
C ILE A 243 -2.01 5.92 65.46
N LYS A 244 -1.53 5.05 64.55
CA LYS A 244 -1.00 5.45 63.21
C LYS A 244 -2.04 6.07 62.29
N GLU A 245 -3.30 5.64 62.36
CA GLU A 245 -4.40 6.25 61.63
C GLU A 245 -4.77 7.65 62.14
N ILE A 246 -4.68 7.83 63.46
CA ILE A 246 -4.89 9.13 64.13
C ILE A 246 -3.77 10.12 63.81
N GLU A 247 -2.51 9.69 63.89
CA GLU A 247 -1.33 10.51 63.55
C GLU A 247 -1.27 10.92 62.08
N GLN A 248 -1.86 10.14 61.18
CA GLN A 248 -1.89 10.45 59.75
C GLN A 248 -3.11 11.25 59.31
N GLY A 249 -3.88 11.82 60.21
CA GLY A 249 -4.94 12.81 59.95
C GLY A 249 -6.02 12.33 59.02
N GLY A 250 -6.46 11.08 59.10
CA GLY A 250 -7.64 10.56 58.35
C GLY A 250 -7.53 10.57 56.84
N LYS A 251 -6.44 11.04 56.23
CA LYS A 251 -6.23 10.97 54.79
C LYS A 251 -5.84 9.58 54.35
N LYS A 252 -6.79 8.78 53.88
CA LYS A 252 -6.54 7.52 53.18
C LYS A 252 -5.63 7.83 51.99
N LYS A 253 -4.32 7.76 52.14
CA LYS A 253 -3.37 7.69 51.02
C LYS A 253 -3.80 6.52 50.16
N LYS A 254 -4.32 6.77 48.96
CA LYS A 254 -4.53 5.72 47.97
C LYS A 254 -3.29 4.86 47.90
N LYS A 255 -3.37 3.62 48.40
CA LYS A 255 -2.25 2.64 48.42
C LYS A 255 -1.70 2.63 47.00
N LYS A 256 -0.49 3.18 46.78
CA LYS A 256 0.17 3.12 45.45
C LYS A 256 0.24 1.65 45.05
N ARG A 257 -0.40 1.34 43.95
CA ARG A 257 -0.43 -0.02 43.41
C ARG A 257 1.00 -0.42 43.05
N SER A 258 1.46 -1.52 43.58
CA SER A 258 2.72 -2.16 43.18
C SER A 258 2.53 -2.63 41.74
N ALA A 259 3.21 -1.97 40.79
CA ALA A 259 3.10 -2.25 39.37
C ALA A 259 4.39 -1.81 38.67
N MET A 260 4.99 -2.73 37.92
CA MET A 260 6.10 -2.38 37.02
C MET A 260 5.58 -1.48 35.89
N LYS A 261 6.26 -0.35 35.63
CA LYS A 261 5.94 0.51 34.48
C LYS A 261 6.39 -0.17 33.19
N PHE A 262 5.62 -0.04 32.10
CA PHE A 262 5.97 -0.59 30.80
C PHE A 262 7.35 -0.11 30.30
N THR A 263 7.69 1.16 30.50
CA THR A 263 9.02 1.70 30.17
C THR A 263 10.16 1.00 30.93
N THR A 264 9.90 0.51 32.15
CA THR A 264 10.87 -0.27 32.92
C THR A 264 10.99 -1.70 32.39
N ALA A 265 9.87 -2.31 31.96
CA ALA A 265 9.87 -3.61 31.29
C ALA A 265 10.66 -3.53 29.98
N LEU A 266 10.43 -2.48 29.17
CA LEU A 266 11.15 -2.21 27.92
C LEU A 266 12.67 -2.08 28.15
N SER A 267 13.08 -1.33 29.19
CA SER A 267 14.51 -1.17 29.54
C SER A 267 15.17 -2.48 30.01
N LEU A 268 14.43 -3.33 30.72
CA LEU A 268 14.93 -4.66 31.14
C LEU A 268 15.09 -5.57 29.91
N SER A 269 14.09 -5.62 29.04
CA SER A 269 14.09 -6.42 27.82
C SER A 269 15.21 -5.97 26.86
N PHE A 270 15.41 -4.68 26.72
CA PHE A 270 16.50 -4.13 25.90
C PHE A 270 17.89 -4.58 26.38
N LYS A 271 18.14 -4.50 27.71
CA LYS A 271 19.42 -4.96 28.28
C LYS A 271 19.63 -6.45 28.10
N ASN A 272 18.56 -7.25 28.22
CA ASN A 272 18.61 -8.69 28.00
C ASN A 272 18.94 -9.03 26.54
N LEU A 273 18.23 -8.43 25.58
CA LEU A 273 18.49 -8.63 24.14
C LEU A 273 19.92 -8.25 23.74
N PHE A 274 20.46 -7.16 24.30
CA PHE A 274 21.84 -6.74 24.07
C PHE A 274 22.88 -7.67 24.72
N SER A 275 22.53 -8.44 25.74
CA SER A 275 23.41 -9.45 26.32
C SER A 275 23.57 -10.68 25.41
N LYS A 276 22.56 -10.99 24.57
CA LYS A 276 22.50 -12.10 23.63
C LYS A 276 22.46 -11.59 22.16
N ARG A 277 23.40 -10.69 21.79
CA ARG A 277 23.38 -9.95 20.49
C ARG A 277 23.21 -10.84 19.28
N GLY A 278 23.96 -11.97 19.20
CA GLY A 278 23.90 -12.87 18.04
C GLY A 278 22.50 -13.43 17.79
N ARG A 279 21.82 -13.89 18.84
CA ARG A 279 20.44 -14.39 18.75
C ARG A 279 19.47 -13.28 18.32
N THR A 280 19.57 -12.10 18.92
CA THR A 280 18.70 -10.97 18.62
C THR A 280 18.83 -10.54 17.16
N ILE A 281 20.05 -10.43 16.63
CA ILE A 281 20.30 -10.09 15.23
C ILE A 281 19.71 -11.16 14.32
N LEU A 282 19.99 -12.45 14.60
CA LEU A 282 19.49 -13.56 13.77
C LEU A 282 17.95 -13.60 13.75
N THR A 283 17.31 -13.41 14.92
CA THR A 283 15.84 -13.37 15.01
C THR A 283 15.24 -12.19 14.27
N SER A 284 15.83 -10.99 14.40
CA SER A 284 15.38 -9.81 13.70
C SER A 284 15.60 -9.94 12.18
N PHE A 285 16.69 -10.54 11.76
CA PHE A 285 16.96 -10.83 10.36
C PHE A 285 15.95 -11.83 9.77
N ALA A 286 15.70 -12.94 10.47
CA ALA A 286 14.67 -13.91 10.06
C ALA A 286 13.28 -13.26 9.97
N GLY A 287 12.95 -12.37 10.92
CA GLY A 287 11.72 -11.57 10.89
C GLY A 287 11.66 -10.56 9.74
N SER A 288 12.80 -10.08 9.25
CA SER A 288 12.86 -9.07 8.18
C SER A 288 12.63 -9.65 6.77
N ILE A 289 12.79 -10.95 6.55
CA ILE A 289 12.70 -11.57 5.22
C ILE A 289 11.35 -11.29 4.54
N GLY A 290 10.25 -11.48 5.28
CA GLY A 290 8.90 -11.19 4.75
C GLY A 290 8.69 -9.70 4.45
N ILE A 291 9.30 -8.83 5.26
CA ILE A 291 9.24 -7.37 5.09
C ILE A 291 10.03 -6.96 3.84
N ILE A 292 11.22 -7.55 3.63
CA ILE A 292 12.05 -7.31 2.44
C ILE A 292 11.26 -7.66 1.18
N GLY A 293 10.60 -8.83 1.16
CA GLY A 293 9.79 -9.25 0.01
C GLY A 293 8.69 -8.25 -0.34
N ILE A 294 7.88 -7.84 0.65
CA ILE A 294 6.80 -6.86 0.43
C ILE A 294 7.36 -5.48 0.04
N ALA A 295 8.44 -5.04 0.71
CA ALA A 295 9.04 -3.74 0.43
C ALA A 295 9.58 -3.66 -1.00
N LEU A 296 10.19 -4.72 -1.52
CA LEU A 296 10.68 -4.79 -2.89
C LEU A 296 9.53 -4.79 -3.91
N VAL A 297 8.47 -5.56 -3.66
CA VAL A 297 7.29 -5.56 -4.52
C VAL A 297 6.65 -4.18 -4.58
N LEU A 298 6.44 -3.53 -3.42
CA LEU A 298 5.90 -2.17 -3.36
C LEU A 298 6.83 -1.15 -4.02
N SER A 299 8.15 -1.33 -3.92
CA SER A 299 9.11 -0.41 -4.53
C SER A 299 9.10 -0.52 -6.06
N ILE A 300 9.00 -1.73 -6.61
CA ILE A 300 8.89 -1.98 -8.06
C ILE A 300 7.53 -1.47 -8.56
N SER A 301 6.44 -1.79 -7.87
CA SER A 301 5.10 -1.31 -8.23
C SER A 301 5.04 0.23 -8.25
N THR A 302 5.62 0.89 -7.24
CA THR A 302 5.66 2.36 -7.17
C THR A 302 6.50 2.96 -8.30
N GLY A 303 7.67 2.40 -8.57
CA GLY A 303 8.55 2.88 -9.62
C GLY A 303 7.96 2.66 -11.01
N PHE A 304 7.32 1.51 -11.24
CA PHE A 304 6.65 1.23 -12.52
C PHE A 304 5.44 2.14 -12.74
N THR A 305 4.64 2.40 -11.70
CA THR A 305 3.54 3.38 -11.78
C THR A 305 4.07 4.78 -12.09
N SER A 306 5.20 5.17 -11.48
CA SER A 306 5.85 6.45 -11.76
C SER A 306 6.34 6.53 -13.20
N TYR A 307 6.91 5.44 -13.73
CA TYR A 307 7.34 5.34 -15.13
C TYR A 307 6.16 5.42 -16.10
N ILE A 308 5.06 4.70 -15.83
CA ILE A 308 3.82 4.84 -16.62
C ILE A 308 3.34 6.29 -16.62
N ASN A 309 3.29 6.95 -15.48
CA ASN A 309 2.88 8.35 -15.38
C ASN A 309 3.81 9.28 -16.18
N GLN A 310 5.10 9.00 -16.20
CA GLN A 310 6.05 9.75 -17.02
C GLN A 310 5.83 9.51 -18.51
N LEU A 311 5.68 8.24 -18.95
CA LEU A 311 5.33 7.91 -20.34
C LEU A 311 4.01 8.57 -20.76
N GLN A 312 3.04 8.57 -19.86
CA GLN A 312 1.79 9.27 -20.10
C GLN A 312 2.02 10.77 -20.28
N SER A 313 2.81 11.41 -19.43
CA SER A 313 3.14 12.84 -19.55
C SER A 313 3.86 13.14 -20.86
N ASP A 314 4.78 12.29 -21.26
CA ASP A 314 5.53 12.42 -22.51
C ASP A 314 4.62 12.20 -23.74
N ALA A 315 3.58 11.38 -23.63
CA ALA A 315 2.62 11.10 -24.70
C ALA A 315 1.45 12.13 -24.79
N LEU A 316 1.31 13.05 -23.82
CA LEU A 316 0.19 13.99 -23.76
C LEU A 316 0.05 14.85 -25.01
N GLY A 317 1.17 15.33 -25.57
CA GLY A 317 1.18 16.17 -26.77
C GLY A 317 0.66 15.46 -28.02
N GLY A 318 0.81 14.14 -28.12
CA GLY A 318 0.43 13.36 -29.31
C GLY A 318 -0.93 12.66 -29.22
N ASN A 319 -1.55 12.62 -28.03
CA ASN A 319 -2.81 11.90 -27.81
C ASN A 319 -3.86 12.81 -27.17
N PRO A 320 -4.56 13.64 -27.98
CA PRO A 320 -5.63 14.51 -27.48
C PRO A 320 -6.84 13.68 -27.01
N ILE A 321 -7.62 14.25 -26.10
CA ILE A 321 -8.99 13.82 -25.89
C ILE A 321 -9.79 14.28 -27.11
N THR A 322 -10.46 13.36 -27.79
CA THR A 322 -11.22 13.69 -28.99
C THR A 322 -12.69 13.34 -28.80
N VAL A 323 -13.55 14.31 -29.02
CA VAL A 323 -14.99 14.13 -29.21
C VAL A 323 -15.24 14.10 -30.69
N SER A 324 -15.62 12.96 -31.27
CA SER A 324 -15.97 12.80 -32.68
C SER A 324 -17.46 12.49 -32.82
N THR A 325 -18.07 12.88 -33.90
CA THR A 325 -19.49 12.59 -34.22
C THR A 325 -19.85 11.14 -34.03
N ALA A 326 -18.89 10.25 -34.28
CA ALA A 326 -19.06 8.85 -33.94
C ALA A 326 -17.79 8.34 -33.28
N THR A 327 -17.95 7.55 -32.22
CA THR A 327 -16.89 7.05 -31.39
C THR A 327 -17.22 5.66 -30.84
N ILE A 328 -16.28 5.03 -30.21
CA ILE A 328 -16.49 3.79 -29.43
C ILE A 328 -16.47 4.16 -27.96
N ASP A 329 -17.46 3.67 -27.23
CA ASP A 329 -17.48 3.79 -25.78
C ASP A 329 -16.55 2.74 -25.16
N TYR A 330 -15.28 3.12 -24.98
CA TYR A 330 -14.26 2.25 -24.39
C TYR A 330 -14.54 1.90 -22.92
N THR A 331 -15.35 2.68 -22.21
CA THR A 331 -15.68 2.39 -20.80
C THR A 331 -16.64 1.20 -20.73
N LYS A 332 -17.62 1.16 -21.63
CA LYS A 332 -18.54 0.02 -21.76
C LYS A 332 -17.84 -1.21 -22.35
N LEU A 333 -16.92 -1.01 -23.29
CA LEU A 333 -16.15 -2.10 -23.89
C LEU A 333 -15.24 -2.79 -22.85
N ALA A 334 -14.52 -2.03 -22.02
CA ALA A 334 -13.62 -2.56 -21.00
C ALA A 334 -14.35 -3.33 -19.90
N SER A 335 -15.53 -2.85 -19.47
CA SER A 335 -16.33 -3.58 -18.46
C SER A 335 -16.85 -4.91 -18.98
N PHE A 336 -17.14 -5.01 -20.26
CA PHE A 336 -17.64 -6.21 -20.91
C PHE A 336 -16.56 -7.29 -21.12
N GLU A 337 -15.34 -6.93 -21.44
CA GLU A 337 -14.22 -7.88 -21.58
C GLU A 337 -13.91 -8.58 -20.25
N VAL A 338 -14.02 -7.88 -19.12
CA VAL A 338 -13.83 -8.48 -17.80
C VAL A 338 -14.94 -9.47 -17.44
N GLU A 339 -16.17 -9.26 -17.87
CA GLU A 339 -17.29 -10.16 -17.59
C GLU A 339 -17.28 -11.45 -18.43
N ASN A 340 -16.71 -11.42 -19.65
CA ASN A 340 -16.78 -12.56 -20.61
C ASN A 340 -15.50 -13.41 -20.71
N GLU A 341 -14.39 -13.00 -20.12
CA GLU A 341 -13.16 -13.83 -20.09
C GLU A 341 -13.17 -14.95 -19.02
N SER A 342 -14.17 -15.03 -18.17
CA SER A 342 -14.39 -16.19 -17.31
C SER A 342 -15.04 -17.33 -18.10
N SER A 343 -14.39 -17.79 -19.15
CA SER A 343 -14.76 -19.07 -19.79
C SER A 343 -14.34 -20.22 -18.87
N GLU A 344 -15.15 -20.53 -17.89
CA GLU A 344 -15.23 -21.90 -17.40
C GLU A 344 -15.46 -22.80 -18.61
N GLY A 345 -14.65 -23.85 -18.76
CA GLY A 345 -14.66 -24.73 -19.90
C GLY A 345 -16.09 -25.12 -20.30
N GLY A 346 -16.43 -24.84 -21.56
CA GLY A 346 -17.79 -25.10 -22.07
C GLY A 346 -18.16 -26.53 -21.86
N ASP A 347 -19.40 -26.78 -21.52
CA ASP A 347 -19.96 -28.13 -21.45
C ASP A 347 -19.76 -28.82 -22.82
N ASN A 348 -19.16 -29.99 -22.83
CA ASN A 348 -18.82 -30.75 -24.05
C ASN A 348 -20.03 -31.09 -24.93
N ASN A 349 -21.24 -30.80 -24.47
CA ASN A 349 -22.49 -31.15 -25.15
C ASN A 349 -23.15 -29.99 -25.92
N TYR A 350 -22.62 -28.76 -25.80
CA TYR A 350 -23.25 -27.57 -26.38
C TYR A 350 -22.22 -26.70 -27.11
N ILE A 351 -22.69 -26.06 -28.20
CA ILE A 351 -21.94 -24.99 -28.90
C ILE A 351 -22.39 -23.69 -28.28
N THR A 352 -21.48 -22.98 -27.69
CA THR A 352 -21.74 -21.62 -27.20
C THR A 352 -21.68 -20.65 -28.37
N VAL A 353 -22.78 -19.98 -28.66
CA VAL A 353 -22.86 -18.96 -29.72
C VAL A 353 -22.45 -17.63 -29.11
N TYR A 354 -21.43 -16.98 -29.67
CA TYR A 354 -20.98 -15.65 -29.26
C TYR A 354 -21.00 -14.68 -30.44
N GLU A 355 -21.20 -13.41 -30.16
CA GLU A 355 -21.12 -12.35 -31.16
C GLU A 355 -19.67 -12.15 -31.58
N GLY A 356 -19.40 -12.13 -32.89
CA GLY A 356 -18.07 -11.85 -33.46
C GLY A 356 -17.56 -10.47 -33.05
N SER A 357 -16.22 -10.30 -33.01
CA SER A 357 -15.58 -9.03 -32.57
C SER A 357 -16.15 -7.78 -33.24
N PHE A 358 -16.48 -7.87 -34.55
CA PHE A 358 -17.05 -6.73 -35.27
C PHE A 358 -18.44 -6.34 -34.74
N GLN A 359 -19.33 -7.31 -34.52
CA GLN A 359 -20.66 -7.04 -33.95
C GLN A 359 -20.59 -6.43 -32.56
N LYS A 360 -19.58 -6.83 -31.75
CA LYS A 360 -19.30 -6.22 -30.45
C LYS A 360 -18.91 -4.74 -30.61
N TYR A 361 -18.02 -4.40 -31.57
CA TYR A 361 -17.63 -3.01 -31.78
C TYR A 361 -18.80 -2.13 -32.23
N VAL A 362 -19.68 -2.64 -33.11
CA VAL A 362 -20.89 -1.91 -33.53
C VAL A 362 -21.83 -1.69 -32.34
N LYS A 363 -21.97 -2.66 -31.42
CA LYS A 363 -22.83 -2.55 -30.24
C LYS A 363 -22.38 -1.46 -29.26
N TYR A 364 -21.07 -1.19 -29.17
CA TYR A 364 -20.48 -0.18 -28.31
C TYR A 364 -20.15 1.12 -29.07
N GLY A 365 -20.52 1.19 -30.34
CA GLY A 365 -20.48 2.45 -31.08
C GLY A 365 -21.45 3.45 -30.49
N HIS A 366 -21.02 4.69 -30.37
CA HIS A 366 -21.84 5.80 -29.92
C HIS A 366 -21.82 6.92 -30.94
N TYR A 367 -22.98 7.49 -31.26
CA TYR A 367 -23.12 8.64 -32.13
C TYR A 367 -23.28 9.90 -31.30
N ASN A 368 -22.23 10.74 -31.25
CA ASN A 368 -22.25 12.00 -30.53
C ASN A 368 -23.02 13.05 -31.32
N TYR A 369 -24.08 13.57 -30.75
CA TYR A 369 -24.74 14.73 -31.31
C TYR A 369 -24.01 16.02 -30.90
N ILE A 370 -23.00 16.42 -31.69
CA ILE A 370 -22.28 17.68 -31.46
C ILE A 370 -23.21 18.82 -31.87
N SER A 371 -23.89 19.43 -30.90
CA SER A 371 -24.79 20.57 -31.10
C SER A 371 -24.03 21.89 -30.98
N GLN A 372 -24.66 22.98 -31.48
CA GLN A 372 -24.13 24.32 -31.27
C GLN A 372 -23.96 24.64 -29.78
N ASN A 373 -24.92 24.18 -28.96
CA ASN A 373 -24.84 24.36 -27.50
C ASN A 373 -23.61 23.72 -26.89
N PHE A 374 -23.22 22.52 -27.35
CA PHE A 374 -21.99 21.87 -26.90
C PHE A 374 -20.75 22.65 -27.34
N VAL A 375 -20.72 23.10 -28.58
CA VAL A 375 -19.62 23.93 -29.15
C VAL A 375 -19.45 25.21 -28.32
N ASP A 376 -20.56 25.90 -28.00
CA ASP A 376 -20.51 27.13 -27.21
C ASP A 376 -20.09 26.87 -25.75
N TYR A 377 -20.51 25.74 -25.20
CA TYR A 377 -20.05 25.28 -23.87
C TYR A 377 -18.54 25.02 -23.84
N VAL A 378 -17.99 24.34 -24.85
CA VAL A 378 -16.55 24.12 -25.01
C VAL A 378 -15.78 25.42 -25.14
N LYS A 379 -16.28 26.37 -25.98
CA LYS A 379 -15.65 27.72 -26.13
C LYS A 379 -15.63 28.50 -24.83
N ALA A 380 -16.70 28.42 -24.03
CA ALA A 380 -16.74 29.05 -22.74
C ALA A 380 -15.74 28.42 -21.75
N PHE A 381 -15.54 27.11 -21.84
CA PHE A 381 -14.51 26.39 -21.05
C PHE A 381 -13.10 26.79 -21.49
N GLU A 382 -12.82 26.83 -22.80
CA GLU A 382 -11.54 27.26 -23.35
C GLU A 382 -11.20 28.69 -22.93
N GLN A 383 -12.17 29.61 -22.96
CA GLN A 383 -11.97 31.00 -22.56
C GLN A 383 -11.59 31.10 -21.07
N LYS A 384 -12.23 30.33 -20.21
CA LYS A 384 -11.85 30.24 -18.78
C LYS A 384 -10.44 29.72 -18.56
N ASP A 385 -9.96 28.80 -19.37
CA ASP A 385 -8.60 28.29 -19.28
C ASP A 385 -7.57 29.32 -19.77
N ILE A 386 -7.90 30.08 -20.83
CA ILE A 386 -7.07 31.19 -21.34
C ILE A 386 -6.88 32.27 -20.26
N GLU A 387 -7.92 32.59 -19.49
CA GLU A 387 -7.89 33.56 -18.40
C GLU A 387 -6.96 33.17 -17.22
N ARG A 388 -6.50 31.90 -17.15
CA ARG A 388 -5.53 31.42 -16.15
C ARG A 388 -4.09 31.80 -16.44
N GLU A 389 -3.79 32.40 -17.61
CA GLU A 389 -2.46 32.83 -18.02
C GLU A 389 -1.37 31.74 -17.90
N GLU A 390 -0.39 31.93 -17.00
CA GLU A 390 0.71 30.97 -16.77
C GLU A 390 0.24 29.60 -16.26
N ASN A 391 -0.96 29.49 -15.70
CA ASN A 391 -1.52 28.23 -15.21
C ASN A 391 -2.48 27.56 -16.22
N LYS A 392 -2.44 27.94 -17.47
CA LYS A 392 -3.20 27.34 -18.56
C LYS A 392 -2.92 25.83 -18.64
N LYS A 393 -3.97 25.03 -18.73
CA LYS A 393 -3.89 23.57 -18.76
C LYS A 393 -4.14 22.95 -20.12
N ILE A 394 -4.74 23.71 -21.01
CA ILE A 394 -5.05 23.30 -22.38
C ILE A 394 -4.10 24.02 -23.32
N SER A 395 -3.32 23.27 -24.09
CA SER A 395 -2.42 23.84 -25.10
C SER A 395 -3.19 24.32 -26.31
N LEU A 396 -4.14 23.51 -26.82
CA LEU A 396 -4.93 23.81 -28.01
C LEU A 396 -6.27 23.09 -27.97
N VAL A 397 -7.34 23.75 -28.34
CA VAL A 397 -8.62 23.15 -28.72
C VAL A 397 -8.76 23.24 -30.24
N GLN A 398 -8.73 22.10 -30.92
CA GLN A 398 -8.83 22.02 -32.36
C GLN A 398 -10.25 21.63 -32.75
N TYR A 399 -10.94 22.54 -33.46
CA TYR A 399 -12.26 22.30 -34.06
C TYR A 399 -12.08 21.80 -35.46
N ASN A 400 -12.35 20.52 -35.74
CA ASN A 400 -12.18 19.91 -37.05
C ASN A 400 -13.50 19.90 -37.78
N TYR A 401 -13.60 20.71 -38.80
CA TYR A 401 -14.76 20.75 -39.71
C TYR A 401 -14.53 19.79 -40.86
N TYR A 402 -15.59 19.11 -41.30
CA TYR A 402 -15.49 18.27 -42.48
C TYR A 402 -15.36 19.16 -43.76
N THR A 403 -14.25 19.04 -44.42
CA THR A 403 -13.96 19.75 -45.64
C THR A 403 -13.66 18.73 -46.74
N PRO A 404 -14.64 18.38 -47.60
CA PRO A 404 -14.48 17.39 -48.68
C PRO A 404 -13.70 18.00 -49.83
N ILE A 405 -12.43 18.37 -49.59
CA ILE A 405 -11.54 18.90 -50.63
C ILE A 405 -11.43 17.87 -51.77
N LYS A 406 -11.62 18.35 -52.98
CA LYS A 406 -11.52 17.57 -54.20
C LYS A 406 -10.29 18.01 -54.95
N ILE A 407 -9.36 17.09 -55.15
CA ILE A 407 -8.05 17.38 -55.74
C ILE A 407 -7.86 16.48 -56.94
N LEU A 408 -7.62 17.11 -58.12
CA LEU A 408 -7.33 16.42 -59.35
C LEU A 408 -5.82 16.24 -59.50
N VAL A 409 -5.39 14.99 -59.58
CA VAL A 409 -3.99 14.55 -59.54
C VAL A 409 -3.60 13.92 -60.88
N LYS A 410 -2.52 14.39 -61.48
CA LYS A 410 -1.94 13.81 -62.67
C LYS A 410 -1.04 12.64 -62.33
N GLN A 411 -1.37 11.47 -62.86
CA GLN A 411 -0.64 10.23 -62.66
C GLN A 411 0.59 10.15 -63.60
N LYS A 412 1.48 9.17 -63.33
CA LYS A 412 2.70 8.96 -64.12
C LYS A 412 2.42 8.67 -65.61
N ASP A 413 1.31 8.00 -65.92
CA ASP A 413 0.87 7.70 -67.27
C ASP A 413 0.12 8.85 -67.91
N ASN A 414 0.11 10.02 -67.34
CA ASN A 414 -0.65 11.21 -67.70
C ASN A 414 -2.18 11.11 -67.52
N SER A 415 -2.71 10.01 -67.04
CA SER A 415 -4.11 9.93 -66.61
C SER A 415 -4.40 10.88 -65.47
N LEU A 416 -5.64 11.35 -65.37
CA LEU A 416 -6.09 12.17 -64.25
C LEU A 416 -6.95 11.36 -63.28
N LYS A 417 -6.66 11.50 -62.01
CA LYS A 417 -7.41 10.86 -60.92
C LYS A 417 -7.96 11.96 -60.01
N LEU A 418 -9.24 11.91 -59.73
CA LEU A 418 -9.84 12.77 -58.74
C LEU A 418 -9.72 12.11 -57.35
N THR A 419 -9.05 12.80 -56.45
CA THR A 419 -8.95 12.40 -55.04
C THR A 419 -9.88 13.30 -54.23
N VAL A 420 -10.89 12.71 -53.62
CA VAL A 420 -11.79 13.39 -52.69
C VAL A 420 -11.34 13.02 -51.29
N ASN A 421 -11.21 14.03 -50.41
CA ASN A 421 -10.97 13.72 -48.99
C ASN A 421 -12.19 12.95 -48.49
N LYS A 422 -12.05 11.64 -48.35
CA LYS A 422 -13.13 10.75 -47.96
C LYS A 422 -13.44 10.95 -46.49
N ASN A 423 -14.71 11.22 -46.24
CA ASN A 423 -15.21 11.07 -44.91
C ASN A 423 -15.41 9.57 -44.68
N SER A 424 -14.33 8.88 -44.39
CA SER A 424 -14.55 7.56 -43.79
C SER A 424 -15.28 7.77 -42.49
N LEU A 425 -16.41 7.11 -42.33
CA LEU A 425 -16.85 6.69 -40.98
C LEU A 425 -15.78 5.71 -40.44
N SER A 426 -14.51 6.11 -40.50
CA SER A 426 -13.39 5.41 -39.87
C SER A 426 -13.41 5.62 -38.35
N ILE A 427 -14.63 5.61 -37.87
CA ILE A 427 -15.00 5.61 -36.46
C ILE A 427 -14.35 4.46 -35.74
N LEU A 428 -14.11 3.38 -36.43
CA LEU A 428 -13.70 2.11 -35.86
C LEU A 428 -12.20 1.84 -36.04
N SER A 429 -11.51 2.56 -36.94
CA SER A 429 -10.09 2.29 -37.18
C SER A 429 -9.12 3.26 -36.49
N GLY A 430 -9.58 4.37 -35.91
CA GLY A 430 -8.73 5.35 -35.24
C GLY A 430 -7.60 5.98 -36.06
N THR A 431 -7.50 5.64 -37.34
CA THR A 431 -6.36 5.95 -38.20
C THR A 431 -6.71 6.68 -39.51
N GLY A 432 -7.94 7.11 -39.70
CA GLY A 432 -8.48 7.52 -40.96
C GLY A 432 -8.36 9.00 -41.30
N LYS A 433 -7.22 9.67 -41.10
CA LYS A 433 -6.96 10.91 -41.85
C LYS A 433 -6.57 10.52 -43.29
N GLY A 434 -7.30 11.06 -44.28
CA GLY A 434 -6.95 10.85 -45.69
C GLY A 434 -5.56 11.43 -46.01
N THR A 435 -5.07 11.17 -47.22
CA THR A 435 -3.77 11.69 -47.67
C THR A 435 -3.68 13.20 -47.57
N PHE A 436 -4.80 13.94 -47.76
CA PHE A 436 -4.90 15.38 -47.60
C PHE A 436 -5.74 15.73 -46.38
N TYR A 437 -5.23 16.62 -45.49
CA TYR A 437 -5.95 17.02 -44.29
C TYR A 437 -5.62 18.46 -43.89
N GLU A 438 -6.49 19.06 -43.07
CA GLU A 438 -6.35 20.42 -42.55
C GLU A 438 -5.25 20.53 -41.51
N SER A 439 -4.47 21.63 -41.53
CA SER A 439 -3.45 21.95 -40.52
C SER A 439 -4.10 22.22 -39.17
N LEU A 440 -3.27 22.12 -38.08
CA LEU A 440 -3.68 22.68 -36.81
C LEU A 440 -3.88 24.18 -36.93
N SER A 441 -4.83 24.70 -36.13
CA SER A 441 -5.16 26.15 -36.13
C SER A 441 -4.06 27.00 -35.46
N ASP A 442 -3.19 26.39 -34.67
CA ASP A 442 -2.06 27.04 -33.99
C ASP A 442 -0.74 26.58 -34.61
N GLU A 443 -0.14 27.45 -35.44
CA GLU A 443 1.13 27.16 -36.10
C GLU A 443 2.30 27.13 -35.14
N GLU A 444 2.31 27.95 -34.06
CA GLU A 444 3.36 27.96 -33.05
C GLU A 444 3.39 26.61 -32.28
N PHE A 445 2.23 26.14 -31.87
CA PHE A 445 2.10 24.82 -31.26
C PHE A 445 2.57 23.71 -32.22
N MET A 446 2.17 23.77 -33.50
CA MET A 446 2.61 22.80 -34.50
C MET A 446 4.13 22.82 -34.67
N MET A 447 4.74 23.98 -34.83
CA MET A 447 6.19 24.14 -35.03
C MET A 447 7.00 23.81 -33.76
N SER A 448 6.36 23.78 -32.58
CA SER A 448 7.01 23.28 -31.39
C SER A 448 7.34 21.78 -31.47
N GLN A 449 6.61 21.03 -32.30
CA GLN A 449 6.70 19.56 -32.43
C GLN A 449 7.39 19.08 -33.69
N TYR A 450 7.57 19.98 -34.70
CA TYR A 450 8.07 19.61 -36.03
C TYR A 450 9.26 20.49 -36.45
N ASP A 451 10.19 19.88 -37.19
CA ASP A 451 11.28 20.56 -37.88
C ASP A 451 10.95 20.73 -39.38
N VAL A 452 11.28 21.89 -39.96
CA VAL A 452 11.27 22.09 -41.40
C VAL A 452 12.54 21.49 -41.99
N ILE A 453 12.39 20.37 -42.71
CA ILE A 453 13.56 19.69 -43.35
C ILE A 453 13.77 20.03 -44.81
N TYR A 454 12.73 20.58 -45.45
CA TYR A 454 12.80 21.10 -46.81
C TYR A 454 11.83 22.27 -46.98
N GLN A 455 12.25 23.28 -47.72
CA GLN A 455 11.41 24.43 -48.08
C GLN A 455 11.79 24.89 -49.50
N ALA A 456 10.78 25.01 -50.36
CA ALA A 456 10.99 25.48 -51.74
C ALA A 456 11.42 26.96 -51.76
N GLU A 457 12.19 27.35 -52.77
CA GLU A 457 12.68 28.75 -52.92
C GLU A 457 11.53 29.78 -53.01
N ASN A 458 10.39 29.40 -53.53
CA ASN A 458 9.20 30.23 -53.70
C ASN A 458 8.18 30.07 -52.55
N TYR A 459 8.57 29.52 -51.43
CA TYR A 459 7.71 29.38 -50.24
C TYR A 459 7.32 30.77 -49.73
N SER A 460 6.02 30.96 -49.48
CA SER A 460 5.49 32.08 -48.74
C SER A 460 4.47 31.60 -47.70
N ALA A 461 4.61 32.07 -46.45
CA ALA A 461 3.66 31.75 -45.40
C ALA A 461 2.26 32.32 -45.63
N SER A 462 2.15 33.32 -46.49
CA SER A 462 0.87 33.92 -46.91
C SER A 462 0.23 33.25 -48.13
N ASP A 463 0.89 32.26 -48.75
CA ASP A 463 0.33 31.51 -49.87
C ASP A 463 -0.61 30.41 -49.37
N ILE A 464 -1.89 30.68 -49.44
CA ILE A 464 -2.91 29.72 -48.96
C ILE A 464 -2.99 28.45 -49.83
N TYR A 465 -2.48 28.45 -51.06
CA TYR A 465 -2.45 27.30 -51.98
C TYR A 465 -1.18 26.46 -51.84
N GLY A 466 -0.25 26.87 -50.97
CA GLY A 466 0.94 26.11 -50.60
C GLY A 466 0.58 24.94 -49.69
N LEU A 467 0.96 23.72 -50.10
CA LEU A 467 0.77 22.50 -49.29
C LEU A 467 2.04 22.17 -48.52
N THR A 468 1.86 21.51 -47.40
CA THR A 468 2.97 21.02 -46.58
C THR A 468 2.94 19.50 -46.46
N LEU A 469 4.04 18.83 -46.84
CA LEU A 469 4.19 17.40 -46.65
C LEU A 469 4.65 17.10 -45.22
N VAL A 470 4.02 16.17 -44.53
CA VAL A 470 4.42 15.70 -43.21
C VAL A 470 4.95 14.28 -43.33
N VAL A 471 6.16 14.04 -42.81
CA VAL A 471 6.80 12.72 -42.76
C VAL A 471 7.03 12.28 -41.30
N ASP A 472 7.24 10.98 -41.10
CA ASP A 472 7.59 10.44 -39.78
C ASP A 472 9.02 10.80 -39.37
N LYS A 473 9.45 10.38 -38.15
CA LYS A 473 10.83 10.58 -37.66
C LYS A 473 11.89 9.99 -38.61
N GLY A 474 11.56 8.94 -39.36
CA GLY A 474 12.46 8.26 -40.29
C GLY A 474 12.35 8.78 -41.74
N ASN A 475 11.69 9.91 -42.01
CA ASN A 475 11.41 10.44 -43.35
C ASN A 475 10.64 9.45 -44.25
N LYS A 476 9.72 8.66 -43.69
CA LYS A 476 8.97 7.63 -44.40
C LYS A 476 7.56 8.08 -44.76
N LEU A 477 7.11 7.63 -45.93
CA LEU A 477 5.73 7.76 -46.42
C LEU A 477 5.22 6.38 -46.85
N THR A 478 3.93 6.14 -46.70
CA THR A 478 3.32 4.89 -47.20
C THR A 478 3.16 4.94 -48.71
N THR A 479 3.15 3.75 -49.35
CA THR A 479 2.90 3.64 -50.80
C THR A 479 1.50 4.16 -51.20
N GLY A 480 0.52 4.08 -50.27
CA GLY A 480 -0.82 4.61 -50.47
C GLY A 480 -0.81 6.14 -50.65
N ILE A 481 -0.10 6.87 -49.76
CA ILE A 481 0.07 8.32 -49.83
C ILE A 481 0.75 8.68 -51.16
N LEU A 482 1.83 8.01 -51.53
CA LEU A 482 2.53 8.26 -52.80
C LEU A 482 1.62 8.02 -54.01
N SER A 483 0.82 6.97 -54.04
CA SER A 483 -0.17 6.69 -55.07
C SER A 483 -1.23 7.80 -55.19
N ASP A 484 -1.72 8.32 -54.08
CA ASP A 484 -2.69 9.42 -54.09
C ASP A 484 -2.07 10.73 -54.57
N LEU A 485 -0.75 10.91 -54.42
CA LEU A 485 0.02 12.01 -54.99
C LEU A 485 0.39 11.78 -56.46
N GLY A 486 -0.02 10.68 -57.08
CA GLY A 486 0.35 10.31 -58.43
C GLY A 486 1.82 9.95 -58.62
N ILE A 487 2.46 9.47 -57.55
CA ILE A 487 3.86 9.04 -57.54
C ILE A 487 3.87 7.51 -57.43
N THR A 488 4.42 6.86 -58.47
CA THR A 488 4.61 5.40 -58.44
C THR A 488 6.03 5.10 -57.96
N PRO A 489 6.21 4.51 -56.76
CA PRO A 489 7.54 4.17 -56.24
C PRO A 489 8.17 3.07 -57.11
N VAL A 490 9.46 3.18 -57.39
CA VAL A 490 10.24 2.19 -58.13
C VAL A 490 10.73 1.10 -57.19
N ILE A 491 10.51 -0.15 -57.53
CA ILE A 491 10.99 -1.32 -56.80
C ILE A 491 12.35 -1.73 -57.36
N LYS A 492 13.37 -1.77 -56.50
CA LYS A 492 14.72 -2.24 -56.83
C LYS A 492 14.75 -3.77 -57.01
N PRO A 493 15.80 -4.33 -57.60
CA PRO A 493 15.92 -5.76 -57.76
C PRO A 493 16.02 -6.54 -56.45
N ASP A 494 16.40 -5.90 -55.36
CA ASP A 494 16.43 -6.46 -54.03
C ASP A 494 15.07 -6.51 -53.30
N GLY A 495 14.00 -6.03 -53.99
CA GLY A 495 12.65 -5.98 -53.41
C GLY A 495 12.36 -4.70 -52.58
N ASN A 496 13.33 -3.83 -52.37
CA ASN A 496 13.16 -2.59 -51.61
C ASN A 496 12.72 -1.45 -52.56
N TYR A 497 12.08 -0.40 -51.99
CA TYR A 497 11.73 0.78 -52.76
C TYR A 497 12.93 1.72 -52.94
N GLU A 498 12.97 2.43 -54.07
CA GLU A 498 13.92 3.50 -54.32
C GLU A 498 13.57 4.72 -53.47
N ASN A 499 14.57 5.41 -52.92
CA ASN A 499 14.37 6.66 -52.19
C ASN A 499 13.97 7.77 -53.16
N LEU A 500 13.01 8.60 -52.75
CA LEU A 500 12.58 9.79 -53.50
C LEU A 500 13.30 11.02 -52.96
N SER A 501 13.70 11.96 -53.83
CA SER A 501 14.17 13.25 -53.38
C SER A 501 13.00 14.13 -52.91
N PHE A 502 13.25 15.10 -52.03
CA PHE A 502 12.19 16.08 -51.67
C PHE A 502 11.76 16.91 -52.89
N GLU A 503 12.62 17.17 -53.81
CA GLU A 503 12.32 17.92 -55.06
C GLU A 503 11.36 17.16 -55.96
N ASP A 504 11.48 15.83 -56.07
CA ASP A 504 10.55 15.00 -56.87
C ASP A 504 9.14 15.02 -56.33
N VAL A 505 8.97 15.18 -55.00
CA VAL A 505 7.66 15.25 -54.36
C VAL A 505 7.13 16.69 -54.35
N CYS A 506 7.99 17.66 -53.98
CA CYS A 506 7.60 19.07 -53.84
C CYS A 506 7.38 19.77 -55.20
N GLY A 507 7.89 19.22 -56.32
CA GLY A 507 7.66 19.75 -57.67
C GLY A 507 6.27 19.45 -58.28
N LYS A 508 5.50 18.59 -57.61
CA LYS A 508 4.18 18.18 -58.13
C LYS A 508 3.12 19.24 -57.95
N GLU A 509 2.32 19.41 -59.02
CA GLU A 509 1.14 20.29 -59.06
C GLU A 509 -0.15 19.48 -58.97
N PHE A 510 -1.11 20.04 -58.26
CA PHE A 510 -2.45 19.50 -58.09
C PHE A 510 -3.48 20.57 -58.46
N LYS A 511 -4.69 20.18 -58.83
CA LYS A 511 -5.74 21.12 -59.09
C LYS A 511 -6.89 20.97 -58.10
N LEU A 512 -7.26 22.08 -57.45
CA LEU A 512 -8.37 22.17 -56.50
C LEU A 512 -9.67 22.32 -57.28
N VAL A 513 -10.62 21.43 -57.07
CA VAL A 513 -11.91 21.40 -57.75
C VAL A 513 -13.02 21.86 -56.81
N TYR A 514 -13.79 22.84 -57.18
CA TYR A 514 -14.91 23.35 -56.39
C TYR A 514 -16.23 22.65 -56.74
N ASN A 515 -17.25 22.83 -55.86
CA ASN A 515 -18.56 22.19 -56.05
C ASN A 515 -19.24 22.47 -57.37
N ASN A 516 -19.15 23.68 -57.84
CA ASN A 516 -19.78 24.04 -59.15
C ASN A 516 -19.12 23.39 -60.41
N ASP A 517 -17.89 22.87 -60.22
CA ASP A 517 -17.19 22.12 -61.26
C ASP A 517 -17.32 20.61 -61.04
N TYR A 518 -17.56 20.18 -59.78
CA TYR A 518 -17.75 18.79 -59.43
C TYR A 518 -19.20 18.31 -59.65
N TYR A 519 -20.20 19.16 -59.33
CA TYR A 519 -21.61 18.85 -59.41
C TYR A 519 -22.20 19.56 -60.64
N THR A 520 -22.71 18.77 -61.57
CA THR A 520 -23.42 19.29 -62.78
C THR A 520 -24.91 19.21 -62.54
N TYR A 521 -25.62 20.33 -62.72
CA TYR A 521 -27.07 20.41 -62.57
C TYR A 521 -27.80 20.17 -63.81
N ASP A 522 -28.69 19.19 -63.89
CA ASP A 522 -29.64 18.95 -64.95
C ASP A 522 -30.97 19.64 -64.63
N SER A 523 -31.20 20.79 -65.26
CA SER A 523 -32.41 21.59 -65.06
C SER A 523 -33.70 20.97 -65.59
N ALA A 524 -33.62 19.99 -66.50
CA ALA A 524 -34.77 19.30 -67.03
C ALA A 524 -35.34 18.26 -66.09
N ASN A 525 -34.47 17.62 -65.31
CA ASN A 525 -34.81 16.54 -64.37
C ASN A 525 -34.69 16.96 -62.91
N ASP A 526 -34.31 18.19 -62.60
CA ASP A 526 -34.03 18.76 -61.31
C ASP A 526 -33.11 17.83 -60.46
N LYS A 527 -31.97 17.45 -61.04
CA LYS A 527 -31.02 16.54 -60.46
C LYS A 527 -29.56 17.00 -60.53
N PHE A 528 -28.76 16.69 -59.59
CA PHE A 528 -27.32 16.84 -59.66
C PHE A 528 -26.67 15.51 -60.02
N SER A 529 -25.66 15.53 -60.88
CA SER A 529 -24.74 14.43 -61.15
C SER A 529 -23.34 14.87 -60.81
N ILE A 530 -22.53 13.91 -60.36
CA ILE A 530 -21.10 14.13 -60.11
C ILE A 530 -20.32 13.96 -61.41
N ILE A 531 -19.15 14.58 -61.48
CA ILE A 531 -18.24 14.41 -62.59
C ILE A 531 -17.90 12.91 -62.76
N ASP A 532 -17.97 12.43 -64.00
CA ASP A 532 -17.60 11.06 -64.33
C ASP A 532 -16.06 10.93 -64.32
N GLU A 533 -15.52 10.28 -63.26
CA GLU A 533 -14.10 10.04 -63.10
C GLU A 533 -13.50 9.14 -64.19
N SER A 534 -14.32 8.35 -64.93
CA SER A 534 -13.87 7.54 -66.07
C SER A 534 -13.67 8.34 -67.31
N ASN A 535 -14.28 9.51 -67.43
CA ASN A 535 -14.19 10.40 -68.59
C ASN A 535 -12.92 11.28 -68.51
N GLN A 536 -11.79 10.69 -68.96
CA GLN A 536 -10.51 11.39 -68.96
C GLN A 536 -10.52 12.70 -69.78
N ALA A 537 -11.31 12.81 -70.86
CA ALA A 537 -11.39 14.04 -71.64
C ALA A 537 -12.04 15.20 -70.86
N ALA A 538 -13.09 14.90 -70.11
CA ALA A 538 -13.71 15.88 -69.20
C ALA A 538 -12.79 16.30 -68.05
N LEU A 539 -12.02 15.35 -67.46
CA LEU A 539 -11.03 15.66 -66.44
C LEU A 539 -9.87 16.50 -67.04
N ASP A 540 -9.41 16.25 -68.30
CA ASP A 540 -8.38 17.04 -68.97
C ASP A 540 -8.84 18.47 -69.21
N GLU A 541 -10.10 18.67 -69.67
CA GLU A 541 -10.68 19.98 -69.81
C GLU A 541 -10.70 20.75 -68.50
N LEU A 542 -11.13 20.09 -67.43
CA LEU A 542 -11.18 20.70 -66.12
C LEU A 542 -9.78 21.03 -65.60
N TYR A 543 -8.79 20.10 -65.74
CA TYR A 543 -7.41 20.31 -65.28
C TYR A 543 -6.76 21.55 -65.94
N ASN A 544 -7.07 21.83 -67.21
CA ASN A 544 -6.53 22.95 -67.97
C ASN A 544 -7.39 24.23 -67.84
N SER A 545 -8.49 24.18 -67.12
CA SER A 545 -9.38 25.29 -66.92
C SER A 545 -8.84 26.35 -65.97
N GLU A 546 -9.09 27.64 -66.19
CA GLU A 546 -8.80 28.71 -65.25
C GLU A 546 -9.71 28.68 -64.00
N ARG A 547 -10.77 27.90 -64.02
CA ARG A 547 -11.71 27.75 -62.89
C ARG A 547 -11.09 27.01 -61.68
N VAL A 548 -10.16 26.10 -61.94
CA VAL A 548 -9.49 25.34 -60.89
C VAL A 548 -8.23 26.05 -60.40
N LYS A 549 -7.95 25.99 -59.10
CA LYS A 549 -6.74 26.57 -58.50
C LYS A 549 -5.60 25.54 -58.44
N THR A 550 -4.37 26.03 -58.65
CA THR A 550 -3.18 25.15 -58.58
C THR A 550 -2.64 25.11 -57.16
N LEU A 551 -2.49 23.90 -56.63
CA LEU A 551 -1.86 23.61 -55.34
C LEU A 551 -0.46 23.05 -55.59
N LYS A 552 0.51 23.36 -54.74
CA LYS A 552 1.88 22.83 -54.80
C LYS A 552 2.39 22.50 -53.39
N ILE A 553 3.13 21.38 -53.24
CA ILE A 553 3.83 21.10 -52.00
C ILE A 553 5.08 21.99 -51.97
N THR A 554 5.15 22.88 -50.98
CA THR A 554 6.21 23.89 -50.86
C THR A 554 7.09 23.72 -49.61
N ARG A 555 6.66 22.88 -48.68
CA ARG A 555 7.36 22.64 -47.42
C ARG A 555 7.26 21.16 -47.02
N VAL A 556 8.31 20.65 -46.34
CA VAL A 556 8.31 19.31 -45.71
C VAL A 556 8.63 19.44 -44.22
N LEU A 557 7.76 18.89 -43.39
CA LEU A 557 7.89 18.84 -41.95
C LEU A 557 8.20 17.41 -41.49
N ARG A 558 9.13 17.28 -40.53
CA ARG A 558 9.47 16.04 -39.87
C ARG A 558 9.23 16.20 -38.35
N VAL A 559 8.74 15.16 -37.71
CA VAL A 559 8.60 15.11 -36.27
C VAL A 559 9.98 15.30 -35.61
N LYS A 560 10.12 16.22 -34.65
CA LYS A 560 11.38 16.44 -33.90
C LYS A 560 11.82 15.17 -33.21
N GLU A 561 13.12 14.95 -33.08
CA GLU A 561 13.66 13.79 -32.34
C GLU A 561 13.24 13.76 -30.88
N GLU A 562 13.12 14.93 -30.27
CA GLU A 562 12.72 15.12 -28.87
C GLU A 562 11.21 15.00 -28.66
N ALA A 563 10.41 15.06 -29.74
CA ALA A 563 8.96 14.90 -29.64
C ALA A 563 8.60 13.43 -29.39
N ASN A 564 7.87 13.17 -28.33
CA ASN A 564 7.53 11.80 -27.88
C ASN A 564 6.40 11.16 -28.70
N ALA A 565 5.62 11.96 -29.42
CA ALA A 565 4.52 11.48 -30.26
C ALA A 565 4.35 12.30 -31.54
N GLN A 566 3.85 11.63 -32.59
CA GLN A 566 3.48 12.27 -33.83
C GLN A 566 2.03 12.78 -33.77
N ILE A 567 1.84 14.10 -33.71
CA ILE A 567 0.51 14.75 -33.62
C ILE A 567 -0.22 14.72 -34.95
N LEU A 568 0.50 14.98 -36.05
CA LEU A 568 -0.01 14.95 -37.40
C LEU A 568 0.30 13.62 -38.05
N SER A 569 -0.65 13.05 -38.77
CA SER A 569 -0.41 11.85 -39.59
C SER A 569 0.55 12.17 -40.71
N SER A 570 1.36 11.21 -41.18
CA SER A 570 2.10 11.39 -42.45
C SER A 570 1.13 11.61 -43.59
N GLY A 571 1.41 12.59 -44.49
CA GLY A 571 0.53 12.97 -45.58
C GLY A 571 0.71 14.42 -45.98
N VAL A 572 -0.24 14.99 -46.66
CA VAL A 572 -0.20 16.35 -47.20
C VAL A 572 -1.21 17.23 -46.47
N MET A 573 -0.70 18.25 -45.84
CA MET A 573 -1.46 19.19 -45.05
C MET A 573 -1.73 20.47 -45.86
N TYR A 574 -2.96 20.98 -45.81
CA TYR A 574 -3.36 22.30 -46.33
C TYR A 574 -3.70 23.24 -45.19
N SER A 575 -3.55 24.56 -45.43
CA SER A 575 -3.78 25.56 -44.39
C SER A 575 -5.26 25.66 -43.97
N SER A 576 -5.51 26.14 -42.76
CA SER A 576 -6.85 26.43 -42.26
C SER A 576 -7.53 27.56 -43.04
N GLU A 577 -6.74 28.49 -43.59
CA GLU A 577 -7.21 29.55 -44.48
C GLU A 577 -7.74 28.95 -45.80
N LEU A 578 -7.04 27.99 -46.41
CA LEU A 578 -7.51 27.30 -47.61
C LEU A 578 -8.80 26.52 -47.33
N ALA A 579 -8.86 25.84 -46.19
CA ALA A 579 -10.06 25.13 -45.76
C ALA A 579 -11.25 26.07 -45.60
N LYS A 580 -11.03 27.25 -45.04
CA LYS A 580 -12.06 28.28 -44.89
C LYS A 580 -12.53 28.81 -46.25
N GLU A 581 -11.61 29.18 -47.11
CA GLU A 581 -11.92 29.64 -48.51
C GLU A 581 -12.70 28.58 -49.26
N TYR A 582 -12.30 27.31 -49.18
CA TYR A 582 -12.99 26.20 -49.80
C TYR A 582 -14.42 26.03 -49.27
N ARG A 583 -14.64 26.10 -47.97
CA ARG A 583 -15.97 26.04 -47.34
C ARG A 583 -16.87 27.22 -47.77
N GLU A 584 -16.32 28.43 -47.83
CA GLU A 584 -17.04 29.62 -48.30
C GLU A 584 -17.48 29.47 -49.80
N ASN A 585 -16.61 28.87 -50.60
CA ASN A 585 -16.95 28.57 -52.01
C ASN A 585 -18.04 27.48 -52.08
N CYS A 586 -17.96 26.45 -51.26
CA CYS A 586 -18.99 25.41 -51.16
C CYS A 586 -20.36 25.99 -50.76
N GLU A 587 -20.37 26.92 -49.80
CA GLU A 587 -21.60 27.56 -49.31
C GLU A 587 -22.32 28.38 -50.39
N ASN A 588 -21.55 28.99 -51.32
CA ASN A 588 -22.03 29.78 -52.43
C ASN A 588 -22.31 28.96 -53.69
N SER A 589 -22.17 27.63 -53.63
CA SER A 589 -22.39 26.74 -54.76
C SER A 589 -23.88 26.57 -55.09
N LEU A 590 -24.16 26.21 -56.36
CA LEU A 590 -25.53 25.98 -56.83
C LEU A 590 -26.21 24.83 -56.12
N ILE A 591 -25.47 23.75 -55.86
CA ILE A 591 -26.00 22.61 -55.05
C ILE A 591 -26.39 23.02 -53.63
N ALA A 592 -25.59 23.89 -52.99
CA ALA A 592 -25.89 24.40 -51.66
C ALA A 592 -27.18 25.25 -51.66
N THR A 593 -27.32 26.10 -52.65
CA THR A 593 -28.52 26.95 -52.81
C THR A 593 -29.75 26.09 -52.99
N LYS A 594 -29.70 25.15 -53.93
CA LYS A 594 -30.80 24.23 -54.21
C LYS A 594 -31.16 23.36 -52.97
N GLN A 595 -30.15 22.92 -52.21
CA GLN A 595 -30.33 22.13 -50.98
C GLN A 595 -31.04 22.94 -49.87
N LYS A 596 -30.70 24.24 -49.74
CA LYS A 596 -31.36 25.18 -48.84
C LYS A 596 -32.82 25.44 -49.25
N GLU A 597 -33.07 25.58 -50.53
CA GLU A 597 -34.42 25.73 -51.10
C GLU A 597 -35.28 24.49 -50.80
N LEU A 598 -34.75 23.29 -51.06
CA LEU A 598 -35.44 22.01 -50.82
C LEU A 598 -35.80 21.82 -49.32
N LYS A 599 -34.91 22.18 -48.40
CA LYS A 599 -35.20 22.12 -46.94
C LYS A 599 -36.48 22.89 -46.59
N ASN A 600 -36.68 24.04 -47.23
CA ASN A 600 -37.80 24.93 -46.96
C ASN A 600 -39.07 24.54 -47.75
N SER A 601 -39.00 23.57 -48.66
CA SER A 601 -40.15 23.08 -49.41
C SER A 601 -40.97 22.06 -48.62
N GLN A 602 -42.24 21.86 -49.03
CA GLN A 602 -43.11 20.86 -48.39
C GLN A 602 -42.54 19.44 -48.58
N GLU A 603 -42.02 19.12 -49.74
CA GLU A 603 -41.41 17.84 -50.09
C GLU A 603 -40.18 17.54 -49.21
N GLY A 604 -39.30 18.53 -48.99
CA GLY A 604 -38.16 18.42 -48.12
C GLY A 604 -38.53 18.26 -46.64
N GLN A 605 -39.72 18.73 -46.23
CA GLN A 605 -40.21 18.55 -44.84
C GLN A 605 -40.83 17.18 -44.59
N GLU A 606 -41.35 16.51 -45.62
CA GLU A 606 -42.03 15.21 -45.51
C GLU A 606 -41.09 14.00 -45.72
N SER A 607 -40.00 14.19 -46.49
CA SER A 607 -39.05 13.12 -46.82
C SER A 607 -37.61 13.49 -46.47
N PHE A 608 -36.75 12.49 -46.27
CA PHE A 608 -35.28 12.67 -46.14
C PHE A 608 -34.61 12.78 -47.54
N SER A 609 -35.27 13.35 -48.53
CA SER A 609 -34.77 13.56 -49.88
C SER A 609 -33.90 14.81 -49.92
N PHE A 610 -32.64 14.68 -50.24
CA PHE A 610 -31.69 15.77 -50.40
C PHE A 610 -30.93 15.59 -51.70
N TYR A 611 -30.51 16.68 -52.34
CA TYR A 611 -29.69 16.65 -53.56
C TYR A 611 -28.30 16.08 -53.28
N ALA A 612 -27.75 16.31 -52.10
CA ALA A 612 -26.50 15.72 -51.67
C ALA A 612 -26.80 14.38 -50.95
N PRO A 613 -26.45 13.23 -51.56
CA PRO A 613 -26.63 11.94 -50.93
C PRO A 613 -25.65 11.82 -49.75
N LEU A 614 -26.12 11.27 -48.62
CA LEU A 614 -25.20 10.85 -47.55
C LEU A 614 -24.41 9.65 -48.12
N LYS A 615 -23.10 9.82 -48.32
CA LYS A 615 -22.20 8.72 -48.64
C LYS A 615 -21.49 8.24 -47.39
N ILE A 616 -21.67 6.97 -47.05
CA ILE A 616 -20.87 6.28 -46.04
C ILE A 616 -19.95 5.35 -46.83
N ASP A 617 -18.64 5.50 -46.68
CA ASP A 617 -17.67 4.58 -47.23
C ASP A 617 -17.58 3.36 -46.32
N ILE A 618 -18.26 2.29 -46.69
CA ILE A 618 -18.25 1.00 -45.96
C ILE A 618 -17.23 0.01 -46.55
N THR A 619 -16.41 0.41 -47.52
CA THR A 619 -15.41 -0.46 -48.15
C THR A 619 -14.32 -0.89 -47.17
N GLU A 620 -14.11 -0.14 -46.06
CA GLU A 620 -13.18 -0.51 -44.96
C GLU A 620 -13.68 -1.65 -44.06
N PHE A 621 -14.97 -1.98 -44.10
CA PHE A 621 -15.57 -3.05 -43.28
C PHE A 621 -15.56 -4.39 -44.03
N LYS A 622 -14.46 -5.13 -43.91
CA LYS A 622 -14.36 -6.50 -44.45
C LYS A 622 -15.48 -7.38 -43.88
N GLY A 623 -16.44 -7.75 -44.72
CA GLY A 623 -17.54 -8.66 -44.36
C GLY A 623 -18.95 -8.05 -44.36
N MET A 624 -19.12 -6.73 -44.59
CA MET A 624 -20.42 -6.14 -44.84
C MET A 624 -20.80 -6.28 -46.35
N PRO A 625 -22.08 -6.56 -46.69
CA PRO A 625 -22.52 -6.50 -48.06
C PRO A 625 -22.27 -5.08 -48.58
N MET A 626 -21.51 -4.99 -49.69
CA MET A 626 -21.28 -3.69 -50.37
C MET A 626 -22.64 -3.09 -50.74
N ILE A 627 -22.94 -1.91 -50.19
CA ILE A 627 -24.05 -1.11 -50.64
C ILE A 627 -23.55 -0.47 -51.94
N PRO A 628 -24.17 -0.73 -53.12
CA PRO A 628 -23.73 -0.16 -54.37
C PRO A 628 -23.70 1.36 -54.29
N GLU A 629 -22.75 2.02 -54.95
CA GLU A 629 -22.65 3.50 -55.04
C GLU A 629 -23.93 4.16 -55.52
N SER A 630 -24.81 3.43 -56.16
CA SER A 630 -26.12 3.87 -56.64
C SER A 630 -27.24 3.84 -55.59
N PHE A 631 -26.94 3.38 -54.40
CA PHE A 631 -27.92 3.30 -53.30
C PHE A 631 -27.75 4.52 -52.40
N PRO A 632 -28.58 5.50 -52.59
CA PRO A 632 -28.94 6.15 -51.39
C PRO A 632 -30.08 7.10 -51.45
N THR A 633 -31.06 6.74 -50.86
CA THR A 633 -31.90 7.69 -50.18
C THR A 633 -31.27 7.97 -48.81
N THR A 634 -31.16 9.22 -48.41
CA THR A 634 -30.75 9.64 -47.07
C THR A 634 -31.45 8.79 -45.99
N ALA A 635 -32.71 8.38 -46.25
CA ALA A 635 -33.49 7.53 -45.39
C ALA A 635 -32.83 6.14 -45.11
N VAL A 636 -32.15 5.55 -46.11
CA VAL A 636 -31.47 4.25 -45.91
C VAL A 636 -30.26 4.41 -44.98
N ILE A 637 -29.52 5.49 -45.14
CA ILE A 637 -28.35 5.81 -44.33
C ILE A 637 -28.75 6.19 -42.93
N VAL A 638 -29.79 7.02 -42.79
CA VAL A 638 -30.38 7.33 -41.47
C VAL A 638 -30.80 6.06 -40.74
N SER A 639 -31.54 5.16 -41.48
CA SER A 639 -31.92 3.86 -40.87
C SER A 639 -30.73 2.97 -40.52
N PHE A 640 -29.63 3.03 -41.27
CA PHE A 640 -28.41 2.33 -40.95
C PHE A 640 -27.73 2.91 -39.68
N LEU A 641 -27.60 4.23 -39.62
CA LEU A 641 -27.02 4.92 -38.46
C LEU A 641 -27.85 4.66 -37.20
N GLU A 642 -29.20 4.74 -37.33
CA GLU A 642 -30.12 4.48 -36.23
C GLU A 642 -29.98 3.06 -35.68
N LYS A 643 -29.89 2.06 -36.58
CA LYS A 643 -29.72 0.66 -36.21
C LYS A 643 -28.33 0.35 -35.63
N SER A 644 -27.29 0.97 -36.23
CA SER A 644 -25.92 0.70 -35.83
C SER A 644 -25.55 1.33 -34.46
N PHE A 645 -26.13 2.48 -34.14
CA PHE A 645 -25.79 3.24 -32.96
C PHE A 645 -26.95 3.33 -31.95
N SER A 646 -28.05 2.60 -32.19
CA SER A 646 -29.23 2.58 -31.29
C SER A 646 -29.74 3.99 -30.93
N THR A 647 -29.67 4.92 -31.90
CA THR A 647 -30.07 6.32 -31.76
C THR A 647 -31.17 6.66 -32.74
N SER A 648 -31.85 7.78 -32.56
CA SER A 648 -32.78 8.32 -33.53
C SER A 648 -32.19 9.59 -34.13
N ILE A 649 -32.12 9.66 -35.48
CA ILE A 649 -31.59 10.81 -36.19
C ILE A 649 -32.76 11.69 -36.65
N SER A 650 -32.79 12.93 -36.15
CA SER A 650 -33.80 13.91 -36.54
C SER A 650 -33.57 14.36 -37.99
N LYS A 651 -34.62 14.91 -38.55
CA LYS A 651 -34.57 15.46 -39.93
C LYS A 651 -33.55 16.60 -40.06
N GLU A 652 -33.43 17.42 -39.04
CA GLU A 652 -32.43 18.49 -38.98
C GLU A 652 -31.00 17.93 -39.00
N GLU A 653 -30.76 16.87 -38.23
CA GLU A 653 -29.46 16.18 -38.23
C GLU A 653 -29.12 15.55 -39.55
N ALA A 654 -30.09 14.85 -40.18
CA ALA A 654 -29.92 14.30 -41.54
C ALA A 654 -29.61 15.39 -42.57
N TYR A 655 -30.28 16.53 -42.48
CA TYR A 655 -30.01 17.68 -43.34
C TYR A 655 -28.59 18.22 -43.12
N ASN A 656 -28.18 18.37 -41.86
CA ASN A 656 -26.83 18.84 -41.51
C ASN A 656 -25.75 17.88 -42.01
N LEU A 657 -25.98 16.57 -41.92
CA LEU A 657 -25.10 15.55 -42.50
C LEU A 657 -25.00 15.69 -44.03
N ALA A 658 -26.14 15.91 -44.72
CA ALA A 658 -26.14 16.13 -46.18
C ALA A 658 -25.37 17.40 -46.55
N MET A 659 -25.56 18.49 -45.82
CA MET A 659 -24.80 19.74 -45.99
C MET A 659 -23.31 19.57 -45.78
N GLN A 660 -22.91 18.78 -44.79
CA GLN A 660 -21.49 18.43 -44.53
C GLN A 660 -20.86 17.73 -45.74
N GLN A 661 -21.60 16.81 -46.42
CA GLN A 661 -21.08 16.11 -47.61
C GLN A 661 -20.73 17.06 -48.78
N ILE A 662 -21.34 18.22 -48.83
CA ILE A 662 -21.01 19.26 -49.85
C ILE A 662 -20.10 20.34 -49.29
N GLY A 663 -19.49 20.11 -48.10
CA GLY A 663 -18.50 21.03 -47.51
C GLY A 663 -19.09 22.21 -46.77
N ILE A 664 -20.34 22.11 -46.34
CA ILE A 664 -21.00 23.18 -45.57
C ILE A 664 -21.26 22.63 -44.17
N SER A 665 -20.51 23.12 -43.20
CA SER A 665 -20.67 22.75 -41.78
C SER A 665 -20.46 23.96 -40.90
N SER A 666 -21.49 24.32 -40.15
CA SER A 666 -21.39 25.28 -39.04
C SER A 666 -20.93 24.63 -37.76
N ILE A 667 -20.98 23.29 -37.70
CA ILE A 667 -20.67 22.48 -36.51
C ILE A 667 -19.46 21.61 -36.81
N PRO A 668 -18.44 21.53 -35.94
CA PRO A 668 -17.28 20.67 -36.13
C PRO A 668 -17.68 19.19 -36.08
N GLN A 669 -17.04 18.38 -36.93
CA GLN A 669 -17.19 16.91 -36.90
C GLN A 669 -16.49 16.28 -35.70
N SER A 670 -15.40 16.89 -35.27
CA SER A 670 -14.71 16.50 -34.04
C SER A 670 -14.06 17.70 -33.36
N ILE A 671 -13.91 17.60 -32.08
CA ILE A 671 -13.19 18.55 -31.23
C ILE A 671 -12.10 17.80 -30.53
N SER A 672 -10.85 18.21 -30.71
CA SER A 672 -9.67 17.60 -30.10
C SER A 672 -9.03 18.55 -29.11
N PHE A 673 -8.85 18.06 -27.86
CA PHE A 673 -8.28 18.83 -26.77
C PHE A 673 -6.84 18.36 -26.51
N TYR A 674 -5.88 19.21 -26.84
CA TYR A 674 -4.46 19.01 -26.53
C TYR A 674 -4.16 19.65 -25.19
N THR A 675 -3.75 18.86 -24.22
CA THR A 675 -3.49 19.32 -22.85
C THR A 675 -2.00 19.23 -22.52
N ASN A 676 -1.52 20.12 -21.62
CA ASN A 676 -0.14 20.13 -21.17
C ASN A 676 0.11 19.29 -19.92
N SER A 677 -0.95 18.73 -19.32
CA SER A 677 -0.87 17.95 -18.08
C SER A 677 -2.04 16.98 -17.92
N PHE A 678 -1.87 15.99 -17.05
CA PHE A 678 -2.95 15.09 -16.63
C PHE A 678 -4.10 15.80 -15.96
N ASP A 679 -3.80 16.82 -15.16
CA ASP A 679 -4.83 17.65 -14.53
C ASP A 679 -5.67 18.33 -15.60
N GLY A 680 -5.05 18.77 -16.69
CA GLY A 680 -5.76 19.30 -17.85
C GLY A 680 -6.68 18.27 -18.51
N LYS A 681 -6.19 17.02 -18.74
CA LYS A 681 -7.03 15.92 -19.22
C LYS A 681 -8.22 15.64 -18.30
N ASN A 682 -7.98 15.57 -17.02
CA ASN A 682 -9.05 15.33 -16.04
C ASN A 682 -10.08 16.45 -16.01
N GLU A 683 -9.65 17.72 -16.17
CA GLU A 683 -10.58 18.86 -16.27
C GLU A 683 -11.43 18.80 -17.55
N VAL A 684 -10.85 18.40 -18.70
CA VAL A 684 -11.62 18.19 -19.94
C VAL A 684 -12.63 17.05 -19.76
N LYS A 685 -12.23 15.92 -19.17
CA LYS A 685 -13.13 14.80 -18.87
C LYS A 685 -14.27 15.23 -17.94
N GLN A 686 -13.95 16.00 -16.90
CA GLN A 686 -14.94 16.52 -15.97
C GLN A 686 -15.90 17.52 -16.66
N MET A 687 -15.39 18.37 -17.53
CA MET A 687 -16.18 19.30 -18.33
C MET A 687 -17.21 18.56 -19.19
N ILE A 688 -16.80 17.47 -19.88
CA ILE A 688 -17.71 16.64 -20.68
C ILE A 688 -18.77 15.97 -19.79
N GLN A 689 -18.35 15.42 -18.64
CA GLN A 689 -19.28 14.81 -17.69
C GLN A 689 -20.29 15.83 -17.14
N ASP A 690 -19.85 17.06 -16.87
CA ASP A 690 -20.75 18.11 -16.37
C ASP A 690 -21.73 18.57 -17.45
N TYR A 691 -21.30 18.62 -18.72
CA TYR A 691 -22.21 18.84 -19.85
C TYR A 691 -23.27 17.73 -19.96
N ASN A 692 -22.85 16.46 -19.85
CA ASN A 692 -23.74 15.31 -19.94
C ASN A 692 -24.83 15.29 -18.85
N LYS A 693 -24.58 15.90 -17.67
CA LYS A 693 -25.62 16.10 -16.65
C LYS A 693 -26.71 17.11 -17.06
N THR A 694 -26.47 17.91 -18.09
CA THR A 694 -27.41 18.95 -18.58
C THR A 694 -28.28 18.48 -19.72
N VAL A 695 -27.99 17.30 -20.30
CA VAL A 695 -28.76 16.73 -21.41
C VAL A 695 -29.90 15.85 -20.91
N ASP A 696 -31.00 15.82 -21.68
CA ASP A 696 -32.26 15.19 -21.23
C ASP A 696 -32.32 13.67 -21.48
N SER A 697 -31.34 13.10 -22.18
CA SER A 697 -31.35 11.67 -22.56
C SER A 697 -29.94 11.13 -22.75
N GLU A 698 -29.72 9.85 -22.42
CA GLU A 698 -28.46 9.13 -22.65
C GLU A 698 -28.03 9.13 -24.14
N ALA A 699 -28.98 9.20 -25.07
CA ALA A 699 -28.68 9.26 -26.50
C ALA A 699 -28.00 10.58 -26.92
N HIS A 700 -28.11 11.65 -26.13
CA HIS A 700 -27.48 12.93 -26.35
C HIS A 700 -26.22 13.16 -25.53
N GLU A 701 -25.81 12.19 -24.73
CA GLU A 701 -24.55 12.26 -24.00
C GLU A 701 -23.36 12.28 -24.95
N ILE A 702 -22.37 13.08 -24.60
CA ILE A 702 -21.12 13.16 -25.34
C ILE A 702 -20.14 12.13 -24.80
N VAL A 703 -19.71 11.23 -25.66
CA VAL A 703 -18.67 10.25 -25.39
C VAL A 703 -17.38 10.68 -26.07
N TYR A 704 -16.29 10.67 -25.34
CA TYR A 704 -14.96 11.01 -25.86
C TYR A 704 -14.09 9.76 -26.04
N SER A 705 -13.12 9.85 -26.93
CA SER A 705 -12.05 8.87 -27.06
C SER A 705 -10.75 9.43 -26.47
N ASP A 706 -10.09 8.63 -25.64
CA ASP A 706 -8.74 8.88 -25.14
C ASP A 706 -7.92 7.59 -25.29
N ASN A 707 -7.27 7.46 -26.45
CA ASN A 707 -6.51 6.24 -26.78
C ASN A 707 -5.36 5.97 -25.80
N SER A 708 -4.80 7.04 -25.22
CA SER A 708 -3.73 6.88 -24.24
C SER A 708 -4.27 6.32 -22.91
N ASP A 709 -5.43 6.78 -22.47
CA ASP A 709 -6.02 6.36 -21.19
C ASP A 709 -6.38 4.87 -21.19
N ALA A 710 -6.96 4.38 -22.28
CA ALA A 710 -7.29 2.96 -22.44
C ALA A 710 -6.03 2.06 -22.38
N MET A 711 -4.97 2.45 -23.08
CA MET A 711 -3.71 1.70 -23.08
C MET A 711 -3.03 1.74 -21.71
N PHE A 712 -2.96 2.92 -21.08
CA PHE A 712 -2.29 3.09 -19.79
C PHE A 712 -3.09 2.50 -18.62
N SER A 713 -4.43 2.53 -18.69
CA SER A 713 -5.28 1.86 -17.69
C SER A 713 -5.10 0.34 -17.73
N MET A 714 -5.00 -0.24 -18.92
CA MET A 714 -4.70 -1.65 -19.12
C MET A 714 -3.33 -2.02 -18.55
N LEU A 715 -2.28 -1.25 -18.86
CA LEU A 715 -0.93 -1.45 -18.31
C LEU A 715 -0.92 -1.34 -16.79
N SER A 716 -1.59 -0.33 -16.23
CA SER A 716 -1.70 -0.14 -14.78
C SER A 716 -2.45 -1.30 -14.12
N SER A 717 -3.51 -1.80 -14.75
CA SER A 717 -4.26 -2.97 -14.27
C SER A 717 -3.41 -4.22 -14.24
N LEU A 718 -2.62 -4.48 -15.30
CA LEU A 718 -1.67 -5.60 -15.34
C LEU A 718 -0.63 -5.50 -14.22
N VAL A 719 -0.02 -4.31 -14.03
CA VAL A 719 0.98 -4.07 -12.97
C VAL A 719 0.36 -4.27 -11.59
N ASN A 720 -0.85 -3.76 -11.37
CA ASN A 720 -1.55 -3.93 -10.10
C ASN A 720 -1.88 -5.41 -9.85
N THR A 721 -2.34 -6.15 -10.86
CA THR A 721 -2.65 -7.58 -10.74
C THR A 721 -1.41 -8.38 -10.39
N ILE A 722 -0.29 -8.17 -11.09
CA ILE A 722 0.98 -8.82 -10.78
C ILE A 722 1.44 -8.44 -9.37
N SER A 723 1.32 -7.17 -8.99
CA SER A 723 1.68 -6.68 -7.66
C SER A 723 0.86 -7.36 -6.57
N TYR A 724 -0.45 -7.53 -6.74
CA TYR A 724 -1.31 -8.22 -5.77
C TYR A 724 -0.92 -9.69 -5.60
N VAL A 725 -0.61 -10.39 -6.70
CA VAL A 725 -0.14 -11.78 -6.64
C VAL A 725 1.19 -11.88 -5.88
N LEU A 726 2.14 -11.00 -6.18
CA LEU A 726 3.43 -10.96 -5.49
C LEU A 726 3.28 -10.59 -4.01
N ILE A 727 2.40 -9.64 -3.67
CA ILE A 727 2.08 -9.29 -2.27
C ILE A 727 1.48 -10.49 -1.55
N ALA A 728 0.61 -11.27 -2.19
CA ALA A 728 0.04 -12.48 -1.59
C ALA A 728 1.13 -13.51 -1.25
N PHE A 729 2.09 -13.77 -2.15
CA PHE A 729 3.24 -14.64 -1.86
C PHE A 729 4.13 -14.09 -0.75
N ALA A 730 4.40 -12.78 -0.76
CA ALA A 730 5.18 -12.14 0.29
C ALA A 730 4.45 -12.15 1.65
N ALA A 731 3.13 -12.07 1.67
CA ALA A 731 2.32 -12.21 2.88
C ALA A 731 2.46 -13.59 3.52
N ILE A 732 2.54 -14.67 2.72
CA ILE A 732 2.83 -16.02 3.22
C ILE A 732 4.20 -16.04 3.92
N SER A 733 5.23 -15.44 3.30
CA SER A 733 6.56 -15.31 3.92
C SER A 733 6.51 -14.55 5.25
N LEU A 734 5.67 -13.52 5.34
CA LEU A 734 5.47 -12.74 6.57
C LEU A 734 4.84 -13.58 7.69
N VAL A 735 3.86 -14.42 7.34
CA VAL A 735 3.23 -15.37 8.29
C VAL A 735 4.27 -16.36 8.80
N VAL A 736 5.09 -16.94 7.93
CA VAL A 736 6.17 -17.87 8.32
C VAL A 736 7.18 -17.16 9.24
N SER A 737 7.60 -15.93 8.90
CA SER A 737 8.48 -15.11 9.76
C SER A 737 7.86 -14.85 11.13
N SER A 738 6.56 -14.58 11.19
CA SER A 738 5.81 -14.36 12.42
C SER A 738 5.79 -15.62 13.31
N ILE A 739 5.54 -16.79 12.73
CA ILE A 739 5.59 -18.08 13.44
C ILE A 739 7.00 -18.32 13.97
N MET A 740 8.04 -18.05 13.17
CA MET A 740 9.42 -18.21 13.58
C MET A 740 9.78 -17.33 14.80
N ILE A 741 9.34 -16.05 14.81
CA ILE A 741 9.50 -15.17 15.97
C ILE A 741 8.81 -15.77 17.19
N GLY A 742 7.61 -16.33 17.04
CA GLY A 742 6.87 -16.99 18.10
C GLY A 742 7.63 -18.19 18.70
N ILE A 743 8.18 -19.06 17.84
CA ILE A 743 8.97 -20.23 18.25
C ILE A 743 10.23 -19.80 18.99
N ILE A 744 10.99 -18.83 18.47
CA ILE A 744 12.21 -18.36 19.10
C ILE A 744 11.91 -17.71 20.45
N THR A 745 10.82 -16.95 20.55
CA THR A 745 10.35 -16.37 21.82
C THR A 745 9.96 -17.45 22.81
N TYR A 746 9.29 -18.52 22.35
CA TYR A 746 8.95 -19.68 23.20
C TYR A 746 10.21 -20.38 23.75
N VAL A 747 11.22 -20.63 22.91
CA VAL A 747 12.51 -21.18 23.34
C VAL A 747 13.19 -20.25 24.35
N SER A 748 13.15 -18.92 24.13
CA SER A 748 13.69 -17.94 25.10
C SER A 748 12.97 -18.00 26.45
N VAL A 749 11.66 -18.27 26.50
CA VAL A 749 10.90 -18.47 27.74
C VAL A 749 11.36 -19.71 28.49
N ILE A 750 11.60 -20.82 27.78
CA ILE A 750 12.08 -22.06 28.39
C ILE A 750 13.46 -21.86 29.03
N GLU A 751 14.41 -21.27 28.30
CA GLU A 751 15.75 -20.99 28.79
C GLU A 751 15.78 -20.06 30.03
N ARG A 752 14.78 -19.21 30.17
CA ARG A 752 14.68 -18.22 31.25
C ARG A 752 13.70 -18.60 32.36
N THR A 753 13.30 -19.87 32.39
CA THR A 753 12.33 -20.36 33.41
C THR A 753 12.77 -19.99 34.82
N LYS A 754 14.04 -20.14 35.16
CA LYS A 754 14.61 -19.77 36.47
C LYS A 754 14.51 -18.27 36.76
N GLU A 755 14.78 -17.39 35.78
CA GLU A 755 14.62 -15.93 35.93
C GLU A 755 13.16 -15.54 36.19
N ILE A 756 12.22 -16.20 35.47
CA ILE A 756 10.78 -16.02 35.67
C ILE A 756 10.40 -16.43 37.12
N GLY A 757 10.94 -17.57 37.61
CA GLY A 757 10.76 -18.03 38.98
C GLY A 757 11.21 -16.98 40.00
N VAL A 758 12.39 -16.38 39.80
CA VAL A 758 12.93 -15.32 40.69
C VAL A 758 12.02 -14.08 40.66
N LEU A 759 11.59 -13.62 39.51
CA LEU A 759 10.69 -12.46 39.41
C LEU A 759 9.35 -12.72 40.13
N ARG A 760 8.77 -13.91 39.93
CA ARG A 760 7.50 -14.30 40.55
C ARG A 760 7.64 -14.46 42.07
N SER A 761 8.76 -15.00 42.56
CA SER A 761 9.03 -15.12 44.00
C SER A 761 9.22 -13.77 44.69
N LEU A 762 9.75 -12.77 43.98
CA LEU A 762 9.83 -11.39 44.46
C LEU A 762 8.50 -10.62 44.36
N GLY A 763 7.41 -11.28 43.95
CA GLY A 763 6.08 -10.72 43.91
C GLY A 763 5.73 -10.00 42.60
N ALA A 764 6.40 -10.31 41.47
CA ALA A 764 5.99 -9.83 40.14
C ALA A 764 4.64 -10.45 39.76
N ARG A 765 3.72 -9.61 39.25
CA ARG A 765 2.42 -10.06 38.81
C ARG A 765 2.54 -10.79 37.46
N LYS A 766 1.56 -11.67 37.17
CA LYS A 766 1.49 -12.35 35.86
C LYS A 766 1.60 -11.37 34.68
N ILE A 767 0.91 -10.22 34.78
CA ILE A 767 0.94 -9.19 33.76
C ILE A 767 2.31 -8.49 33.60
N ASP A 768 3.09 -8.40 34.71
CA ASP A 768 4.44 -7.81 34.66
C ASP A 768 5.37 -8.72 33.84
N ILE A 769 5.22 -10.05 33.96
CA ILE A 769 5.96 -11.03 33.16
C ILE A 769 5.55 -10.92 31.70
N VAL A 770 4.24 -10.88 31.40
CA VAL A 770 3.73 -10.67 30.04
C VAL A 770 4.31 -9.39 29.41
N ASN A 771 4.34 -8.29 30.17
CA ASN A 771 4.88 -7.01 29.68
C ASN A 771 6.38 -7.08 29.37
N VAL A 772 7.16 -7.85 30.11
CA VAL A 772 8.60 -8.05 29.83
C VAL A 772 8.77 -8.76 28.49
N PHE A 773 8.06 -9.87 28.25
CA PHE A 773 8.17 -10.62 26.99
C PHE A 773 7.55 -9.86 25.79
N ASN A 774 6.43 -9.17 25.99
CA ASN A 774 5.86 -8.32 24.94
C ASN A 774 6.79 -7.15 24.58
N SER A 775 7.52 -6.59 25.56
CA SER A 775 8.55 -5.58 25.29
C SER A 775 9.72 -6.15 24.47
N GLU A 776 10.07 -7.42 24.70
CA GLU A 776 11.11 -8.12 23.93
C GLU A 776 10.68 -8.32 22.49
N THR A 777 9.46 -8.83 22.25
CA THR A 777 8.91 -9.02 20.89
C THR A 777 8.67 -7.69 20.18
N PHE A 778 8.27 -6.63 20.89
CA PHE A 778 8.19 -5.28 20.35
C PHE A 778 9.53 -4.79 19.78
N ILE A 779 10.62 -4.95 20.55
CA ILE A 779 11.97 -4.55 20.14
C ILE A 779 12.42 -5.37 18.93
N ILE A 780 12.19 -6.68 18.92
CA ILE A 780 12.56 -7.59 17.81
C ILE A 780 11.80 -7.16 16.55
N GLY A 781 10.48 -6.91 16.65
CA GLY A 781 9.66 -6.45 15.52
C GLY A 781 10.11 -5.10 14.96
N LEU A 782 10.49 -4.17 15.84
CA LEU A 782 11.02 -2.87 15.45
C LEU A 782 12.35 -3.01 14.68
N PHE A 783 13.28 -3.81 15.20
CA PHE A 783 14.54 -4.08 14.51
C PHE A 783 14.35 -4.84 13.21
N ALA A 784 13.43 -5.81 13.13
CA ALA A 784 13.11 -6.53 11.91
C ALA A 784 12.56 -5.59 10.84
N GLY A 785 11.67 -4.66 11.21
CA GLY A 785 11.13 -3.65 10.30
C GLY A 785 12.20 -2.70 9.76
N ILE A 786 13.06 -2.18 10.64
CA ILE A 786 14.16 -1.27 10.25
C ILE A 786 15.18 -2.00 9.37
N ILE A 787 15.62 -3.19 9.77
CA ILE A 787 16.58 -4.00 8.99
C ILE A 787 15.98 -4.33 7.61
N GLY A 788 14.72 -4.76 7.58
CA GLY A 788 14.00 -5.05 6.33
C GLY A 788 13.93 -3.85 5.41
N GLY A 789 13.57 -2.67 5.94
CA GLY A 789 13.53 -1.42 5.18
C GLY A 789 14.89 -1.00 4.64
N VAL A 790 15.94 -1.06 5.46
CA VAL A 790 17.31 -0.70 5.06
C VAL A 790 17.84 -1.66 3.98
N ILE A 791 17.67 -2.97 4.16
CA ILE A 791 18.12 -3.97 3.16
C ILE A 791 17.35 -3.76 1.86
N SER A 792 16.04 -3.57 1.92
CA SER A 792 15.21 -3.31 0.73
C SER A 792 15.67 -2.06 0.00
N PHE A 793 15.96 -0.98 0.73
CA PHE A 793 16.49 0.25 0.13
C PHE A 793 17.84 0.01 -0.58
N ILE A 794 18.75 -0.74 0.05
CA ILE A 794 20.04 -1.10 -0.57
C ILE A 794 19.82 -1.94 -1.84
N LEU A 795 18.85 -2.85 -1.84
CA LEU A 795 18.55 -3.71 -2.99
C LEU A 795 17.91 -2.96 -4.16
N THR A 796 17.33 -1.76 -3.95
CA THR A 796 16.81 -0.95 -5.07
C THR A 796 17.92 -0.53 -6.05
N PHE A 797 19.14 -0.30 -5.58
CA PHE A 797 20.27 0.10 -6.44
C PHE A 797 20.66 -0.96 -7.47
N PRO A 798 20.99 -2.21 -7.08
CA PRO A 798 21.31 -3.25 -8.07
C PRO A 798 20.12 -3.62 -8.95
N ILE A 799 18.87 -3.56 -8.44
CA ILE A 799 17.67 -3.81 -9.26
C ILE A 799 17.60 -2.76 -10.37
N ASN A 800 17.71 -1.47 -10.05
CA ASN A 800 17.68 -0.41 -11.05
C ASN A 800 18.84 -0.51 -12.05
N ALA A 801 20.04 -0.90 -11.59
CA ALA A 801 21.19 -1.11 -12.48
C ALA A 801 20.99 -2.28 -13.46
N ILE A 802 20.45 -3.42 -12.98
CA ILE A 802 20.17 -4.59 -13.82
C ILE A 802 19.09 -4.29 -14.85
N VAL A 803 17.99 -3.67 -14.41
CA VAL A 803 16.87 -3.35 -15.31
C VAL A 803 17.27 -2.30 -16.34
N GLY A 804 18.02 -1.26 -15.94
CA GLY A 804 18.52 -0.25 -16.87
C GLY A 804 19.53 -0.80 -17.91
N ALA A 805 20.25 -1.91 -17.57
CA ALA A 805 21.13 -2.59 -18.52
C ALA A 805 20.38 -3.53 -19.49
N LEU A 806 19.21 -4.05 -19.10
CA LEU A 806 18.42 -4.98 -19.91
C LEU A 806 17.47 -4.26 -20.88
N VAL A 807 17.00 -3.08 -20.51
CA VAL A 807 16.00 -2.31 -21.28
C VAL A 807 16.45 -0.86 -21.35
N GLU A 808 16.95 -0.46 -22.52
CA GLU A 808 17.33 0.94 -22.80
C GLU A 808 16.12 1.86 -22.71
N GLY A 809 16.23 2.98 -22.02
CA GLY A 809 15.17 3.98 -21.87
C GLY A 809 14.22 3.77 -20.66
N LEU A 810 14.33 2.66 -19.94
CA LEU A 810 13.65 2.48 -18.68
C LEU A 810 14.39 3.24 -17.56
N GLY A 811 13.77 4.28 -17.02
CA GLY A 811 14.29 5.04 -15.88
C GLY A 811 14.38 4.20 -14.59
N THR A 812 14.32 4.84 -13.42
CA THR A 812 14.35 4.14 -12.12
C THR A 812 13.04 3.40 -11.86
N ILE A 813 13.06 2.05 -11.94
CA ILE A 813 11.87 1.19 -11.77
C ILE A 813 11.62 0.80 -10.32
N SER A 814 12.64 0.82 -9.47
CA SER A 814 12.49 0.48 -8.06
C SER A 814 12.65 1.74 -7.20
N VAL A 815 11.53 2.24 -6.66
CA VAL A 815 11.46 3.44 -5.82
C VAL A 815 10.80 3.12 -4.50
N LEU A 816 11.58 3.06 -3.41
CA LEU A 816 11.07 2.78 -2.08
C LEU A 816 10.75 4.09 -1.33
N LYS A 817 9.46 4.38 -1.13
CA LYS A 817 9.02 5.55 -0.35
C LYS A 817 9.21 5.30 1.15
N LEU A 818 9.63 6.33 1.90
CA LEU A 818 9.79 6.26 3.35
C LEU A 818 8.48 5.87 4.07
N THR A 819 7.34 6.29 3.53
CA THR A 819 6.01 5.93 4.04
C THR A 819 5.78 4.42 4.02
N HIS A 820 6.20 3.70 2.97
CA HIS A 820 6.11 2.25 2.89
C HIS A 820 6.96 1.57 3.97
N VAL A 821 8.19 2.05 4.19
CA VAL A 821 9.07 1.53 5.26
C VAL A 821 8.46 1.71 6.64
N LEU A 822 7.86 2.87 6.92
CA LEU A 822 7.19 3.14 8.20
C LEU A 822 5.98 2.24 8.42
N ILE A 823 5.13 2.07 7.41
CA ILE A 823 3.95 1.19 7.48
C ILE A 823 4.37 -0.26 7.70
N LEU A 824 5.34 -0.76 6.92
CA LEU A 824 5.85 -2.13 7.05
C LEU A 824 6.52 -2.37 8.40
N THR A 825 7.25 -1.38 8.94
CA THR A 825 7.79 -1.45 10.30
C THR A 825 6.68 -1.54 11.34
N GLY A 826 5.60 -0.77 11.18
CA GLY A 826 4.40 -0.86 12.02
C GLY A 826 3.76 -2.26 11.97
N ILE A 827 3.58 -2.82 10.78
CA ILE A 827 3.05 -4.18 10.56
C ILE A 827 3.96 -5.21 11.23
N SER A 828 5.29 -5.09 11.08
CA SER A 828 6.27 -5.95 11.73
C SER A 828 6.12 -5.98 13.24
N VAL A 829 5.97 -4.81 13.86
CA VAL A 829 5.78 -4.68 15.30
C VAL A 829 4.47 -5.36 15.76
N VAL A 830 3.38 -5.12 15.04
CA VAL A 830 2.07 -5.72 15.36
C VAL A 830 2.14 -7.24 15.28
N LEU A 831 2.68 -7.78 14.19
CA LEU A 831 2.80 -9.23 13.99
C LEU A 831 3.72 -9.88 15.02
N SER A 832 4.84 -9.23 15.35
CA SER A 832 5.76 -9.71 16.41
C SER A 832 5.09 -9.73 17.76
N LEU A 833 4.28 -8.73 18.11
CA LEU A 833 3.50 -8.70 19.34
C LEU A 833 2.47 -9.83 19.37
N VAL A 834 1.73 -10.05 18.29
CA VAL A 834 0.74 -11.13 18.19
C VAL A 834 1.40 -12.49 18.37
N SER A 835 2.52 -12.73 17.69
CA SER A 835 3.30 -13.99 17.81
C SER A 835 3.85 -14.21 19.22
N GLY A 836 4.21 -13.14 19.93
CA GLY A 836 4.73 -13.18 21.31
C GLY A 836 3.67 -13.41 22.38
N LEU A 837 2.37 -13.22 22.08
CA LEU A 837 1.30 -13.33 23.08
C LEU A 837 1.22 -14.71 23.73
N ILE A 838 1.28 -15.77 22.94
CA ILE A 838 1.18 -17.15 23.45
C ILE A 838 2.38 -17.49 24.34
N PRO A 839 3.65 -17.31 23.90
CA PRO A 839 4.82 -17.53 24.77
C PRO A 839 4.79 -16.68 26.04
N ALA A 840 4.41 -15.40 25.97
CA ALA A 840 4.33 -14.52 27.11
C ALA A 840 3.28 -14.99 28.14
N GLN A 841 2.13 -15.50 27.69
CA GLN A 841 1.13 -16.09 28.59
C GLN A 841 1.62 -17.36 29.25
N ILE A 842 2.30 -18.25 28.50
CA ILE A 842 2.91 -19.46 29.05
C ILE A 842 3.94 -19.10 30.12
N ALA A 843 4.81 -18.11 29.86
CA ALA A 843 5.77 -17.58 30.80
C ALA A 843 5.11 -17.12 32.13
N SER A 844 4.00 -16.39 32.00
CA SER A 844 3.30 -15.81 33.15
C SER A 844 2.61 -16.85 34.04
N LYS A 845 2.26 -18.02 33.49
CA LYS A 845 1.58 -19.12 34.21
C LYS A 845 2.55 -20.10 34.89
N LYS A 846 3.87 -19.99 34.66
CA LYS A 846 4.86 -20.85 35.32
C LYS A 846 4.79 -20.74 36.84
N ASP A 847 4.76 -21.90 37.49
CA ASP A 847 4.82 -21.97 38.99
C ASP A 847 6.19 -21.52 39.48
N PRO A 848 6.26 -20.58 40.46
CA PRO A 848 7.53 -20.07 40.98
C PRO A 848 8.42 -21.17 41.59
N VAL A 849 7.84 -22.14 42.31
CA VAL A 849 8.60 -23.19 42.97
C VAL A 849 9.20 -24.15 41.96
N VAL A 850 8.40 -24.58 41.00
CA VAL A 850 8.88 -25.45 39.92
C VAL A 850 9.94 -24.74 39.07
N ALA A 851 9.71 -23.46 38.74
CA ALA A 851 10.65 -22.68 37.96
C ALA A 851 12.00 -22.42 38.62
N LEU A 852 12.05 -22.35 39.96
CA LEU A 852 13.30 -22.18 40.71
C LEU A 852 14.09 -23.49 40.87
N ARG A 853 13.41 -24.63 40.75
CA ARG A 853 14.03 -25.98 40.86
C ARG A 853 14.52 -26.55 39.53
N THR A 854 14.10 -25.96 38.38
CA THR A 854 14.63 -26.36 37.08
C THR A 854 16.11 -26.02 36.99
N GLU A 855 16.94 -27.02 36.71
CA GLU A 855 18.39 -26.87 36.47
C GLU A 855 18.71 -26.13 35.16
#